data_be0a20c5bd0b988d61b58f86976ba251
#
_entry.id   be0a20c5bd0b988d61b58f86976ba251
#
_cell.length_a   1.000
_cell.length_b   1.000
_cell.length_c   1.000
_cell.angle_alpha   90.00
_cell.angle_beta   90.00
_cell.angle_gamma   90.00
#
_symmetry.space_group_name_H-M   'P 1'
#
loop_
_entity.id
_entity.type
_entity.pdbx_description
1 polymer ?
#
loop_
_entity_poly.entity_id
_entity_poly.type
_entity_poly.pdbx_seq_one_letter_code
_entity_poly.pdbx_strand_id
1 'polypeptide(L)'
;MPEYPHVIFLADSEPAGSPDISLPGDDYPEAVASPGLQSILKNGLPATEGPIKDAFGTWVTGYALVSRDANGNVQEVLGVDMAASNWRWQIWSASAKSTLYVWVLFGFSLVGYAVLRRQQEQNEVIRNLSEAIEQSHTAVMIIDLQGRIEYANQGFCSQVGHSRRDLIGKPWREYIRETIPVETATDIAAIFYARRNWSGEWLNSRPDGSSYPVRGIITAVRDRQDQVTCFVAIYEDLSEVRRNETILREAKEQAEAGDRAKSHFLATMSHEVRTPLNGIVGFTNLLLETPLNAEQEEYMRTIRSSGEALIQLTNDILDSARIETGKLKLDLQPTDPRECLEDALDMMATRASEKNIELLYRIDESVPKSVLTDMGRLRQVLLNLIGNAVKFTESGDVMITVQGEPVAPTEDHPKGQRAVIFTVKDTGIGIDPAKFEKLFRPFSQLETSSTRRYNGAGLGLAISSNLVQLMGGSMKVESSVGSGSTFSFSIIAEEVEPPASKAIIPPHNISGVRVAIAAEAGILRDELCRMCEQWGARITACTPEELPAQSWDTALVNITDKLAKELIQSHGLPANLPREKLIALVPLGLSPANRAALRPYTSAYWSTSRPTTMRCAPPWRLRPPAQLRCRLPTSTPSICKCC
;
A
#
# COMPACT_ATOMS: atom_id res chain seq x y z
N MET A 1 -23.17 95.32 28.15
CA MET A 1 -22.28 94.65 27.20
C MET A 1 -20.89 95.13 27.56
N PRO A 2 -19.87 94.34 27.71
CA PRO A 2 -18.54 94.87 27.90
C PRO A 2 -18.13 95.60 26.62
N GLU A 3 -17.82 96.87 26.75
CA GLU A 3 -17.26 97.67 25.66
C GLU A 3 -15.91 96.98 25.31
N TYR A 4 -15.82 96.45 24.11
CA TYR A 4 -14.53 95.94 23.60
C TYR A 4 -13.63 97.17 23.39
N PRO A 5 -12.33 97.15 23.72
CA PRO A 5 -11.42 98.24 23.48
C PRO A 5 -11.40 98.55 21.98
N HIS A 6 -11.51 99.85 21.70
CA HIS A 6 -11.37 100.40 20.36
C HIS A 6 -9.93 100.16 19.90
N VAL A 7 -9.73 99.32 18.85
CA VAL A 7 -8.42 99.09 18.29
C VAL A 7 -8.30 99.84 16.98
N ILE A 8 -7.31 100.70 16.90
CA ILE A 8 -7.05 101.51 15.69
C ILE A 8 -5.67 101.18 15.14
N PHE A 9 -5.46 101.29 13.85
CA PHE A 9 -4.15 101.19 13.22
C PHE A 9 -3.29 102.41 13.61
N LEU A 10 -2.06 102.10 14.05
CA LEU A 10 -1.03 103.12 14.29
C LEU A 10 -0.10 103.27 13.08
N ALA A 11 0.20 102.15 12.44
CA ALA A 11 1.02 102.11 11.26
C ALA A 11 0.75 100.77 10.53
N ASP A 12 0.79 100.82 9.23
CA ASP A 12 0.69 99.68 8.36
C ASP A 12 2.03 99.52 7.60
N SER A 13 2.40 98.31 7.27
CA SER A 13 3.60 98.02 6.51
C SER A 13 3.37 98.09 4.96
N GLU A 14 2.16 98.27 4.57
CA GLU A 14 1.82 98.44 3.16
C GLU A 14 2.47 99.69 2.53
N PRO A 15 2.96 99.57 1.26
CA PRO A 15 3.59 100.75 0.61
C PRO A 15 2.61 101.91 0.46
N ALA A 16 3.10 103.12 0.62
CA ALA A 16 2.29 104.33 0.43
C ALA A 16 1.63 104.36 -0.95
N GLY A 17 0.31 104.38 -0.97
CA GLY A 17 -0.53 104.35 -2.18
C GLY A 17 -1.09 102.98 -2.54
N SER A 18 -0.84 101.95 -1.70
CA SER A 18 -1.54 100.67 -1.80
C SER A 18 -3.04 100.88 -1.52
N PRO A 19 -3.96 100.30 -2.30
CA PRO A 19 -5.39 100.34 -2.02
C PRO A 19 -5.79 99.68 -0.71
N ASP A 20 -4.91 98.91 -0.15
CA ASP A 20 -5.11 98.05 1.02
C ASP A 20 -4.45 98.62 2.29
N ILE A 21 -3.84 99.87 2.17
CA ILE A 21 -3.16 100.50 3.31
C ILE A 21 -4.17 101.00 4.31
N SER A 22 -3.98 100.64 5.57
CA SER A 22 -4.74 101.25 6.69
C SER A 22 -4.04 102.48 7.21
N LEU A 23 -4.76 103.60 7.27
CA LEU A 23 -4.18 104.86 7.73
C LEU A 23 -4.14 104.91 9.27
N PRO A 24 -3.18 105.65 9.86
CA PRO A 24 -3.17 105.89 11.30
C PRO A 24 -4.49 106.53 11.79
N GLY A 25 -5.17 105.81 12.68
CA GLY A 25 -6.47 106.19 13.20
C GLY A 25 -7.66 105.49 12.60
N ASP A 26 -7.43 104.62 11.58
CA ASP A 26 -8.50 103.77 11.03
C ASP A 26 -8.87 102.71 12.06
N ASP A 27 -10.16 102.48 12.20
CA ASP A 27 -10.66 101.36 13.06
C ASP A 27 -10.30 100.00 12.52
N TYR A 28 -9.91 99.10 13.41
CA TYR A 28 -9.69 97.71 13.09
C TYR A 28 -10.89 96.85 13.55
N PRO A 29 -11.94 96.74 12.73
CA PRO A 29 -13.20 96.11 13.12
C PRO A 29 -13.03 94.57 13.33
N GLU A 30 -12.07 94.00 12.68
CA GLU A 30 -11.79 92.56 12.81
C GLU A 30 -11.11 92.19 14.14
N ALA A 31 -10.64 93.22 14.89
CA ALA A 31 -10.05 93.01 16.20
C ALA A 31 -10.97 92.26 17.18
N VAL A 32 -12.27 92.48 17.04
CA VAL A 32 -13.28 91.84 17.89
C VAL A 32 -13.41 90.37 17.58
N ALA A 33 -13.14 89.97 16.35
CA ALA A 33 -13.25 88.57 15.90
C ALA A 33 -11.92 87.75 16.00
N SER A 34 -10.81 88.47 16.28
CA SER A 34 -9.46 87.80 16.36
C SER A 34 -9.19 87.27 17.76
N PRO A 35 -9.22 85.92 17.97
CA PRO A 35 -8.91 85.34 19.26
C PRO A 35 -7.47 85.59 19.67
N GLY A 36 -6.52 85.67 18.74
CA GLY A 36 -5.10 85.90 18.97
C GLY A 36 -4.89 87.34 19.52
N LEU A 37 -5.49 88.29 18.86
CA LEU A 37 -5.42 89.68 19.30
C LEU A 37 -6.14 89.90 20.65
N GLN A 38 -7.31 89.32 20.84
CA GLN A 38 -8.00 89.34 22.13
C GLN A 38 -7.16 88.70 23.26
N SER A 39 -6.44 87.63 22.96
CA SER A 39 -5.56 86.93 23.93
C SER A 39 -4.43 87.87 24.39
N ILE A 40 -3.76 88.57 23.46
CA ILE A 40 -2.67 89.49 23.82
C ILE A 40 -3.17 90.72 24.55
N LEU A 41 -4.31 91.26 24.13
CA LEU A 41 -4.95 92.38 24.81
C LEU A 41 -5.30 92.07 26.27
N LYS A 42 -5.73 90.83 26.54
CA LYS A 42 -6.12 90.38 27.88
C LYS A 42 -4.92 90.01 28.77
N ASN A 43 -3.97 89.29 28.19
CA ASN A 43 -2.94 88.65 28.96
C ASN A 43 -1.52 89.27 28.77
N GLY A 44 -1.36 90.11 27.72
CA GLY A 44 -0.08 90.67 27.35
C GLY A 44 1.01 89.68 26.90
N LEU A 45 0.62 88.45 26.58
CA LEU A 45 1.53 87.45 26.08
C LEU A 45 1.46 87.31 24.57
N PRO A 46 2.57 87.12 23.86
CA PRO A 46 2.53 86.94 22.43
C PRO A 46 1.58 85.81 22.05
N ALA A 47 0.83 86.02 21.00
CA ALA A 47 -0.13 85.02 20.50
C ALA A 47 0.05 84.85 18.99
N THR A 48 -0.37 83.73 18.50
CA THR A 48 -0.45 83.46 17.06
C THR A 48 -1.85 83.02 16.71
N GLU A 49 -2.31 83.42 15.57
CA GLU A 49 -3.65 83.14 15.06
C GLU A 49 -3.57 82.66 13.59
N GLY A 50 -4.46 81.82 13.22
CA GLY A 50 -4.53 81.36 11.83
C GLY A 50 -4.27 79.85 11.65
N PRO A 51 -4.32 79.38 10.44
CA PRO A 51 -4.46 80.16 9.22
C PRO A 51 -5.88 80.67 9.04
N ILE A 52 -6.04 82.02 8.91
CA ILE A 52 -7.29 82.73 8.64
C ILE A 52 -7.31 83.09 7.16
N LYS A 53 -8.46 82.95 6.53
CA LYS A 53 -8.69 83.36 5.13
C LYS A 53 -9.52 84.64 5.07
N ASP A 54 -8.94 85.66 4.49
CA ASP A 54 -9.59 86.95 4.22
C ASP A 54 -9.67 87.21 2.69
N ALA A 55 -9.98 88.48 2.34
CA ALA A 55 -10.07 88.88 0.96
C ALA A 55 -8.70 88.87 0.22
N PHE A 56 -7.61 88.99 0.93
CA PHE A 56 -6.25 89.10 0.39
C PHE A 56 -5.45 87.81 0.41
N GLY A 57 -5.94 86.83 1.11
CA GLY A 57 -5.24 85.55 1.15
C GLY A 57 -5.56 84.66 2.36
N THR A 58 -4.62 83.76 2.69
CA THR A 58 -4.67 82.97 3.93
C THR A 58 -3.40 83.23 4.72
N TRP A 59 -3.58 83.79 5.90
CA TRP A 59 -2.49 84.31 6.71
C TRP A 59 -2.41 83.64 8.07
N VAL A 60 -1.24 83.65 8.60
CA VAL A 60 -0.97 83.32 10.02
C VAL A 60 -0.39 84.58 10.62
N THR A 61 -1.13 85.19 11.58
CA THR A 61 -0.75 86.43 12.24
C THR A 61 -0.08 86.13 13.59
N GLY A 62 1.06 86.72 13.77
CA GLY A 62 1.74 86.69 15.07
C GLY A 62 1.58 88.05 15.75
N TYR A 63 1.04 88.08 16.95
CA TYR A 63 0.87 89.31 17.74
C TYR A 63 1.94 89.36 18.83
N ALA A 64 2.58 90.50 18.96
CA ALA A 64 3.54 90.83 19.98
C ALA A 64 3.21 92.13 20.72
N LEU A 65 3.39 92.18 22.02
CA LEU A 65 3.20 93.34 22.82
C LEU A 65 4.31 94.37 22.57
N VAL A 66 3.93 95.62 22.25
CA VAL A 66 4.88 96.74 22.06
C VAL A 66 4.94 97.60 23.30
N SER A 67 3.79 98.11 23.80
CA SER A 67 3.78 99.01 24.95
C SER A 67 2.57 98.75 25.87
N ARG A 68 2.71 99.24 27.14
CA ARG A 68 1.65 99.25 28.13
C ARG A 68 1.41 100.72 28.62
N ASP A 69 0.18 100.98 28.98
CA ASP A 69 -0.15 102.28 29.62
C ASP A 69 0.37 102.33 31.08
N ALA A 70 0.26 103.51 31.72
CA ALA A 70 0.65 103.70 33.10
C ALA A 70 -0.11 102.83 34.12
N ASN A 71 -1.20 102.24 33.74
CA ASN A 71 -2.03 101.33 34.54
C ASN A 71 -1.75 99.89 34.28
N GLY A 72 -0.79 99.57 33.36
CA GLY A 72 -0.40 98.24 33.02
C GLY A 72 -1.24 97.54 31.93
N ASN A 73 -2.23 98.21 31.34
CA ASN A 73 -3.01 97.66 30.25
C ASN A 73 -2.24 97.73 28.93
N VAL A 74 -2.50 96.80 28.05
CA VAL A 74 -1.85 96.74 26.73
C VAL A 74 -2.28 97.97 25.94
N GLN A 75 -1.30 98.75 25.46
CA GLN A 75 -1.53 99.98 24.71
C GLN A 75 -1.24 99.78 23.21
N GLU A 76 -0.18 99.12 22.87
CA GLU A 76 0.20 98.90 21.48
C GLU A 76 0.58 97.43 21.26
N VAL A 77 0.11 96.88 20.13
CA VAL A 77 0.37 95.49 19.71
C VAL A 77 0.90 95.53 18.27
N LEU A 78 1.96 94.79 18.04
CA LEU A 78 2.49 94.56 16.69
C LEU A 78 1.83 93.28 16.15
N GLY A 79 1.14 93.38 15.06
CA GLY A 79 0.68 92.23 14.25
C GLY A 79 1.62 92.03 13.06
N VAL A 80 2.03 90.78 12.84
CA VAL A 80 2.85 90.41 11.67
C VAL A 80 2.18 89.24 10.96
N ASP A 81 1.78 89.52 9.72
CA ASP A 81 1.16 88.51 8.85
C ASP A 81 2.17 87.75 8.04
N MET A 82 2.02 86.47 8.03
CA MET A 82 2.79 85.55 7.16
C MET A 82 1.83 84.73 6.31
N ALA A 83 2.08 84.67 5.00
CA ALA A 83 1.29 83.86 4.12
C ALA A 83 1.34 82.34 4.61
N ALA A 84 0.18 81.76 4.77
CA ALA A 84 0.08 80.38 5.32
C ALA A 84 0.84 79.38 4.51
N SER A 85 1.05 79.57 3.22
CA SER A 85 1.89 78.73 2.35
C SER A 85 3.35 78.78 2.79
N ASN A 86 3.88 79.95 3.14
CA ASN A 86 5.27 80.10 3.60
C ASN A 86 5.48 79.49 5.00
N TRP A 87 4.50 79.67 5.89
CA TRP A 87 4.55 79.12 7.25
C TRP A 87 4.52 77.56 7.23
N ARG A 88 3.62 76.98 6.42
CA ARG A 88 3.53 75.53 6.24
C ARG A 88 4.80 74.94 5.64
N TRP A 89 5.39 75.62 4.65
CA TRP A 89 6.64 75.22 4.03
C TRP A 89 7.81 75.23 5.03
N GLN A 90 7.93 76.25 5.86
CA GLN A 90 8.97 76.36 6.86
C GLN A 90 8.88 75.20 7.93
N ILE A 91 7.67 74.94 8.43
CA ILE A 91 7.41 73.86 9.36
C ILE A 91 7.73 72.54 8.71
N TRP A 92 7.25 72.32 7.48
CA TRP A 92 7.50 71.05 6.76
C TRP A 92 8.99 70.86 6.50
N SER A 93 9.71 71.85 6.05
CA SER A 93 11.16 71.74 5.77
C SER A 93 11.98 71.50 7.02
N ALA A 94 11.62 72.06 8.13
CA ALA A 94 12.31 71.83 9.43
C ALA A 94 12.06 70.40 9.93
N SER A 95 10.80 69.93 9.88
CA SER A 95 10.44 68.55 10.29
C SER A 95 10.99 67.51 9.33
N ALA A 96 10.97 67.77 8.01
CA ALA A 96 11.54 66.85 7.03
C ALA A 96 13.04 66.57 7.22
N LYS A 97 13.83 67.60 7.52
CA LYS A 97 15.25 67.47 7.83
C LYS A 97 15.48 66.59 9.04
N SER A 98 14.78 66.84 10.13
CA SER A 98 14.90 66.05 11.36
C SER A 98 14.48 64.59 11.14
N THR A 99 13.39 64.38 10.43
CA THR A 99 12.91 63.04 10.07
C THR A 99 13.93 62.28 9.20
N LEU A 100 14.53 62.96 8.22
CA LEU A 100 15.55 62.36 7.37
C LEU A 100 16.77 61.89 8.19
N TYR A 101 17.25 62.72 9.14
CA TYR A 101 18.34 62.33 10.02
C TYR A 101 18.04 61.09 10.84
N VAL A 102 16.82 60.96 11.36
CA VAL A 102 16.39 59.80 12.14
C VAL A 102 16.40 58.54 11.25
N TRP A 103 15.89 58.63 10.02
CA TRP A 103 15.88 57.50 9.09
C TRP A 103 17.29 57.07 8.65
N VAL A 104 18.19 58.03 8.43
CA VAL A 104 19.59 57.73 8.10
C VAL A 104 20.28 57.03 9.27
N LEU A 105 20.10 57.53 10.50
CA LEU A 105 20.66 56.88 11.70
C LEU A 105 20.05 55.46 11.91
N PHE A 106 18.73 55.34 11.68
CA PHE A 106 18.07 54.03 11.76
C PHE A 106 18.62 53.05 10.70
N GLY A 107 18.83 53.53 9.48
CA GLY A 107 19.43 52.73 8.40
C GLY A 107 20.85 52.27 8.76
N PHE A 108 21.69 53.15 9.28
CA PHE A 108 23.06 52.76 9.75
C PHE A 108 23.01 51.76 10.91
N SER A 109 22.08 51.96 11.85
CA SER A 109 21.89 51.04 12.97
C SER A 109 21.46 49.64 12.49
N LEU A 110 20.55 49.60 11.52
CA LEU A 110 20.05 48.34 10.94
C LEU A 110 21.13 47.58 10.15
N VAL A 111 21.94 48.30 9.36
CA VAL A 111 23.11 47.71 8.68
C VAL A 111 24.13 47.20 9.69
N GLY A 112 24.46 48.03 10.70
CA GLY A 112 25.38 47.62 11.78
C GLY A 112 24.89 46.37 12.51
N TYR A 113 23.60 46.30 12.85
CA TYR A 113 22.99 45.13 13.47
C TYR A 113 23.08 43.88 12.55
N ALA A 114 22.76 44.03 11.27
CA ALA A 114 22.85 42.92 10.32
C ALA A 114 24.28 42.38 10.16
N VAL A 115 25.27 43.26 10.12
CA VAL A 115 26.70 42.86 10.04
C VAL A 115 27.13 42.13 11.32
N LEU A 116 26.79 42.66 12.48
CA LEU A 116 27.13 42.03 13.76
C LEU A 116 26.46 40.68 13.91
N ARG A 117 25.17 40.58 13.58
CA ARG A 117 24.43 39.30 13.59
C ARG A 117 25.06 38.27 12.68
N ARG A 118 25.37 38.64 11.43
CA ARG A 118 26.04 37.74 10.47
C ARG A 118 27.41 37.27 10.99
N GLN A 119 28.14 38.15 11.62
CA GLN A 119 29.45 37.82 12.24
C GLN A 119 29.29 36.86 13.43
N GLN A 120 28.25 37.07 14.25
CA GLN A 120 27.93 36.17 15.37
C GLN A 120 27.55 34.78 14.87
N GLU A 121 26.64 34.69 13.87
CA GLU A 121 26.23 33.43 13.26
C GLU A 121 27.43 32.67 12.67
N GLN A 122 28.35 33.35 11.98
CA GLN A 122 29.56 32.74 11.46
C GLN A 122 30.49 32.23 12.57
N ASN A 123 30.67 33.00 13.62
CA ASN A 123 31.50 32.61 14.74
C ASN A 123 30.91 31.41 15.52
N GLU A 124 29.57 31.36 15.65
CA GLU A 124 28.86 30.24 16.27
C GLU A 124 29.02 28.94 15.48
N VAL A 125 28.88 29.00 14.15
CA VAL A 125 29.13 27.85 13.29
C VAL A 125 30.56 27.34 13.39
N ILE A 126 31.55 28.24 13.35
CA ILE A 126 32.95 27.88 13.48
C ILE A 126 33.22 27.24 14.85
N ARG A 127 32.66 27.81 15.93
CA ARG A 127 32.79 27.26 17.27
C ARG A 127 32.20 25.88 17.40
N ASN A 128 30.96 25.70 16.90
CA ASN A 128 30.28 24.41 16.94
C ASN A 128 31.01 23.34 16.14
N LEU A 129 31.54 23.69 14.95
CA LEU A 129 32.37 22.78 14.16
C LEU A 129 33.67 22.42 14.89
N SER A 130 34.34 23.40 15.51
CA SER A 130 35.54 23.17 16.28
C SER A 130 35.30 22.27 17.50
N GLU A 131 34.20 22.48 18.23
CA GLU A 131 33.80 21.65 19.36
C GLU A 131 33.44 20.22 18.91
N ALA A 132 32.73 20.07 17.77
CA ALA A 132 32.40 18.76 17.23
C ALA A 132 33.64 17.95 16.82
N ILE A 133 34.61 18.60 16.17
CA ILE A 133 35.89 17.97 15.82
C ILE A 133 36.70 17.62 17.11
N GLU A 134 36.67 18.50 18.09
CA GLU A 134 37.38 18.31 19.35
C GLU A 134 36.85 17.11 20.15
N GLN A 135 35.52 16.93 20.19
CA GLN A 135 34.87 15.85 20.92
C GLN A 135 34.78 14.54 20.12
N SER A 136 35.19 14.56 18.84
CA SER A 136 35.20 13.37 18.01
C SER A 136 36.23 12.35 18.52
N HIS A 137 35.80 11.06 18.56
CA HIS A 137 36.73 9.96 18.83
C HIS A 137 37.66 9.68 17.64
N THR A 138 37.27 10.14 16.45
CA THR A 138 38.12 10.06 15.25
C THR A 138 39.31 11.01 15.44
N ALA A 139 40.50 10.50 15.28
CA ALA A 139 41.70 11.33 15.38
C ALA A 139 41.82 12.26 14.18
N VAL A 140 41.92 13.56 14.44
CA VAL A 140 42.08 14.61 13.43
C VAL A 140 43.33 15.43 13.71
N MET A 141 44.18 15.60 12.69
CA MET A 141 45.41 16.42 12.77
C MET A 141 45.49 17.31 11.52
N ILE A 142 45.92 18.55 11.73
CA ILE A 142 46.25 19.47 10.64
C ILE A 142 47.78 19.70 10.66
N ILE A 143 48.38 19.62 9.50
CA ILE A 143 49.82 19.67 9.29
C ILE A 143 50.15 20.79 8.31
N ASP A 144 51.13 21.63 8.60
CA ASP A 144 51.61 22.65 7.68
C ASP A 144 52.41 22.07 6.52
N LEU A 145 52.79 22.92 5.56
CA LEU A 145 53.62 22.51 4.40
C LEU A 145 55.03 22.05 4.76
N GLN A 146 55.49 22.36 5.95
CA GLN A 146 56.81 21.96 6.50
C GLN A 146 56.72 20.64 7.30
N GLY A 147 55.51 20.09 7.43
CA GLY A 147 55.29 18.84 8.17
C GLY A 147 55.17 19.03 9.68
N ARG A 148 54.82 20.24 10.17
CA ARG A 148 54.59 20.50 11.59
C ARG A 148 53.10 20.44 11.89
N ILE A 149 52.78 19.94 13.07
CA ILE A 149 51.39 19.83 13.53
C ILE A 149 50.89 21.23 13.92
N GLU A 150 49.91 21.76 13.24
CA GLU A 150 49.22 23.01 13.56
C GLU A 150 48.03 22.79 14.50
N TYR A 151 47.36 21.67 14.36
CA TYR A 151 46.19 21.30 15.18
C TYR A 151 46.15 19.80 15.39
N ALA A 152 45.70 19.38 16.57
CA ALA A 152 45.37 18.00 16.90
C ALA A 152 44.16 18.01 17.84
N ASN A 153 43.12 17.23 17.54
CA ASN A 153 41.97 17.08 18.41
C ASN A 153 42.26 16.11 19.57
N GLN A 154 41.34 16.02 20.53
CA GLN A 154 41.45 15.11 21.66
C GLN A 154 41.56 13.64 21.24
N GLY A 155 40.86 13.24 20.16
CA GLY A 155 40.95 11.90 19.60
C GLY A 155 42.38 11.53 19.18
N PHE A 156 43.07 12.41 18.44
CA PHE A 156 44.47 12.20 18.06
C PHE A 156 45.39 12.14 19.26
N CYS A 157 45.23 13.09 20.21
CA CYS A 157 46.02 13.11 21.44
C CYS A 157 45.91 11.80 22.23
N SER A 158 44.68 11.26 22.32
CA SER A 158 44.44 10.00 23.04
C SER A 158 45.05 8.79 22.34
N GLN A 159 45.03 8.77 21.00
CA GLN A 159 45.59 7.64 20.22
C GLN A 159 47.10 7.59 20.28
N VAL A 160 47.79 8.75 20.24
CA VAL A 160 49.25 8.80 20.31
C VAL A 160 49.80 8.89 21.76
N GLY A 161 48.94 9.12 22.77
CA GLY A 161 49.31 9.17 24.17
C GLY A 161 50.05 10.46 24.57
N HIS A 162 49.96 11.53 23.78
CA HIS A 162 50.65 12.81 24.02
C HIS A 162 49.68 13.97 24.22
N SER A 163 50.07 14.96 25.04
CA SER A 163 49.24 16.16 25.19
C SER A 163 49.33 17.05 23.95
N ARG A 164 48.29 17.83 23.68
CA ARG A 164 48.28 18.77 22.55
C ARG A 164 49.46 19.73 22.60
N ARG A 165 49.87 20.18 23.80
CA ARG A 165 51.00 21.11 23.97
C ARG A 165 52.33 20.51 23.51
N ASP A 166 52.46 19.20 23.63
CA ASP A 166 53.70 18.51 23.22
C ASP A 166 53.71 18.25 21.71
N LEU A 167 52.54 18.22 21.07
CA LEU A 167 52.36 17.92 19.65
C LEU A 167 52.48 19.15 18.75
N ILE A 168 51.91 20.29 19.14
CA ILE A 168 51.85 21.49 18.30
C ILE A 168 53.26 22.03 18.00
N GLY A 169 53.50 22.34 16.72
CA GLY A 169 54.78 22.82 16.20
C GLY A 169 55.83 21.74 15.99
N LYS A 170 55.56 20.51 16.38
CA LYS A 170 56.50 19.38 16.21
C LYS A 170 56.28 18.68 14.86
N PRO A 171 57.32 18.03 14.30
CA PRO A 171 57.16 17.24 13.09
C PRO A 171 56.23 16.03 13.31
N TRP A 172 55.20 15.89 12.47
CA TRP A 172 54.22 14.81 12.59
C TRP A 172 54.84 13.40 12.56
N ARG A 173 55.99 13.24 11.91
CA ARG A 173 56.73 11.98 11.77
C ARG A 173 57.27 11.43 13.09
N GLU A 174 57.57 12.28 14.07
CA GLU A 174 58.07 11.84 15.38
C GLU A 174 57.03 10.98 16.11
N TYR A 175 55.75 11.31 15.95
CA TYR A 175 54.66 10.67 16.68
C TYR A 175 53.99 9.50 15.96
N ILE A 176 54.14 9.46 14.64
CA ILE A 176 53.51 8.42 13.83
C ILE A 176 54.48 7.27 13.52
N ARG A 177 55.78 7.54 13.52
CA ARG A 177 56.81 6.55 13.18
C ARG A 177 56.81 5.32 14.06
N GLU A 178 56.40 5.44 15.33
CA GLU A 178 56.31 4.34 16.29
C GLU A 178 55.02 3.54 16.18
N THR A 179 54.00 4.10 15.54
CA THR A 179 52.64 3.53 15.50
C THR A 179 52.26 2.98 14.14
N ILE A 180 52.90 3.42 13.07
CA ILE A 180 52.56 3.03 11.67
C ILE A 180 53.68 2.17 11.08
N PRO A 181 53.35 1.13 10.27
CA PRO A 181 54.35 0.35 9.53
C PRO A 181 55.23 1.23 8.63
N VAL A 182 56.53 0.88 8.53
CA VAL A 182 57.52 1.68 7.80
C VAL A 182 57.15 1.89 6.34
N GLU A 183 56.53 0.91 5.69
CA GLU A 183 56.06 0.98 4.32
C GLU A 183 54.97 2.05 4.20
N THR A 184 53.93 1.99 5.03
CA THR A 184 52.84 2.99 5.08
C THR A 184 53.36 4.40 5.36
N ALA A 185 54.30 4.53 6.31
CA ALA A 185 54.93 5.82 6.63
C ALA A 185 55.71 6.40 5.44
N THR A 186 56.35 5.55 4.64
CA THR A 186 57.07 5.93 3.42
C THR A 186 56.13 6.42 2.34
N ASP A 187 55.00 5.69 2.12
CA ASP A 187 53.95 6.07 1.14
C ASP A 187 53.32 7.41 1.51
N ILE A 188 52.94 7.58 2.78
CA ILE A 188 52.39 8.84 3.28
C ILE A 188 53.37 9.99 3.04
N ALA A 189 54.65 9.78 3.33
CA ALA A 189 55.66 10.78 3.11
C ALA A 189 55.84 11.15 1.61
N ALA A 190 55.85 10.18 0.74
CA ALA A 190 55.96 10.41 -0.70
C ALA A 190 54.76 11.24 -1.24
N ILE A 191 53.59 10.96 -0.78
CA ILE A 191 52.34 11.66 -1.19
C ILE A 191 52.25 13.06 -0.58
N PHE A 192 52.70 13.24 0.65
CA PHE A 192 52.85 14.55 1.29
C PHE A 192 53.74 15.48 0.47
N TYR A 193 54.91 14.99 0.02
CA TYR A 193 55.80 15.79 -0.84
C TYR A 193 55.25 16.01 -2.24
N ALA A 194 54.45 15.04 -2.76
CA ALA A 194 53.77 15.19 -4.03
C ALA A 194 52.53 16.10 -3.96
N ARG A 195 52.16 16.59 -2.77
CA ARG A 195 50.98 17.43 -2.52
C ARG A 195 49.66 16.80 -3.01
N ARG A 196 49.50 15.48 -2.82
CA ARG A 196 48.34 14.70 -3.22
C ARG A 196 47.59 14.21 -2.00
N ASN A 197 46.38 13.68 -2.22
CA ASN A 197 45.58 12.98 -1.22
C ASN A 197 46.07 11.53 -1.09
N TRP A 198 45.91 10.97 0.08
CA TRP A 198 46.21 9.56 0.37
C TRP A 198 45.12 8.94 1.23
N SER A 199 44.84 7.66 1.02
CA SER A 199 43.99 6.85 1.89
C SER A 199 44.49 5.41 1.91
N GLY A 200 44.43 4.80 3.09
CA GLY A 200 44.83 3.40 3.26
C GLY A 200 44.44 2.84 4.63
N GLU A 201 44.54 1.53 4.74
CA GLU A 201 44.32 0.81 6.01
C GLU A 201 45.63 0.14 6.44
N TRP A 202 45.90 0.16 7.74
CA TRP A 202 47.04 -0.53 8.32
C TRP A 202 46.74 -1.00 9.74
N LEU A 203 47.61 -1.82 10.29
CA LEU A 203 47.60 -2.14 11.71
C LEU A 203 48.43 -1.11 12.47
N ASN A 204 47.77 -0.35 13.33
CA ASN A 204 48.41 0.61 14.22
C ASN A 204 48.74 -0.05 15.58
N SER A 205 49.76 0.46 16.26
CA SER A 205 50.15 -0.04 17.58
C SER A 205 49.76 0.95 18.68
N ARG A 206 49.16 0.46 19.76
CA ARG A 206 48.89 1.25 20.96
C ARG A 206 50.13 1.30 21.86
N PRO A 207 50.18 2.25 22.78
CA PRO A 207 51.29 2.34 23.76
C PRO A 207 51.44 1.07 24.63
N ASP A 208 50.40 0.26 24.79
CA ASP A 208 50.42 -1.02 25.51
C ASP A 208 50.94 -2.20 24.66
N GLY A 209 51.34 -1.95 23.41
CA GLY A 209 51.83 -2.95 22.46
C GLY A 209 50.72 -3.71 21.69
N SER A 210 49.44 -3.45 21.97
CA SER A 210 48.35 -4.05 21.20
C SER A 210 48.22 -3.41 19.82
N SER A 211 47.89 -4.21 18.81
CA SER A 211 47.66 -3.74 17.43
C SER A 211 46.16 -3.63 17.12
N TYR A 212 45.78 -2.61 16.39
CA TYR A 212 44.42 -2.38 15.98
C TYR A 212 44.35 -1.85 14.55
N PRO A 213 43.29 -2.18 13.76
CA PRO A 213 43.14 -1.73 12.41
C PRO A 213 42.70 -0.27 12.36
N VAL A 214 43.40 0.52 11.56
CA VAL A 214 43.12 1.94 11.34
C VAL A 214 42.93 2.22 9.86
N ARG A 215 41.98 3.08 9.54
CA ARG A 215 41.87 3.73 8.23
C ARG A 215 42.35 5.15 8.35
N GLY A 216 43.35 5.51 7.54
CA GLY A 216 43.85 6.88 7.45
C GLY A 216 43.49 7.53 6.13
N ILE A 217 43.11 8.79 6.20
CA ILE A 217 42.86 9.66 5.06
C ILE A 217 43.65 10.94 5.24
N ILE A 218 44.49 11.29 4.29
CA ILE A 218 45.25 12.55 4.29
C ILE A 218 44.83 13.34 3.07
N THR A 219 44.30 14.54 3.28
CA THR A 219 43.78 15.40 2.24
C THR A 219 44.54 16.72 2.21
N ALA A 220 45.03 17.11 1.04
CA ALA A 220 45.62 18.41 0.80
C ALA A 220 44.51 19.48 0.70
N VAL A 221 44.53 20.43 1.61
CA VAL A 221 43.60 21.58 1.60
C VAL A 221 44.16 22.66 0.68
N ARG A 222 43.34 23.18 -0.22
CA ARG A 222 43.73 24.17 -1.22
C ARG A 222 43.00 25.49 -1.02
N ASP A 223 43.68 26.58 -1.30
CA ASP A 223 43.08 27.90 -1.35
C ASP A 223 42.29 28.15 -2.64
N ARG A 224 41.76 29.38 -2.78
CA ARG A 224 41.01 29.78 -4.00
C ARG A 224 41.85 29.83 -5.28
N GLN A 225 43.16 29.79 -5.15
CA GLN A 225 44.12 29.79 -6.27
C GLN A 225 44.70 28.39 -6.54
N ASP A 226 44.06 27.35 -5.99
CA ASP A 226 44.49 25.93 -6.10
C ASP A 226 45.84 25.60 -5.49
N GLN A 227 46.37 26.48 -4.58
CA GLN A 227 47.62 26.22 -3.89
C GLN A 227 47.33 25.47 -2.58
N VAL A 228 48.10 24.41 -2.31
CA VAL A 228 47.99 23.67 -1.06
C VAL A 228 48.43 24.56 0.10
N THR A 229 47.59 24.70 1.11
CA THR A 229 47.85 25.49 2.31
C THR A 229 48.23 24.64 3.51
N CYS A 230 47.59 23.49 3.67
CA CYS A 230 47.86 22.54 4.76
C CYS A 230 47.38 21.15 4.37
N PHE A 231 47.60 20.16 5.22
CA PHE A 231 47.07 18.81 5.12
C PHE A 231 46.18 18.49 6.30
N VAL A 232 45.03 17.88 6.05
CA VAL A 232 44.18 17.32 7.10
C VAL A 232 44.35 15.81 7.09
N ALA A 233 44.78 15.25 8.19
CA ALA A 233 44.89 13.81 8.39
C ALA A 233 43.81 13.34 9.37
N ILE A 234 43.10 12.31 8.98
CA ILE A 234 42.01 11.69 9.74
C ILE A 234 42.36 10.22 9.93
N TYR A 235 42.27 9.72 11.16
CA TYR A 235 42.52 8.34 11.52
C TYR A 235 41.31 7.77 12.23
N GLU A 236 40.73 6.73 11.66
CA GLU A 236 39.57 6.03 12.20
C GLU A 236 39.96 4.64 12.71
N ASP A 237 39.70 4.37 13.99
CA ASP A 237 39.87 3.04 14.58
C ASP A 237 38.74 2.11 14.07
N LEU A 238 39.10 1.08 13.33
CA LEU A 238 38.14 0.12 12.73
C LEU A 238 37.85 -1.07 13.66
N SER A 239 38.36 -1.09 14.90
CA SER A 239 38.21 -2.23 15.80
C SER A 239 36.76 -2.58 16.10
N GLU A 240 35.93 -1.58 16.42
CA GLU A 240 34.49 -1.80 16.64
C GLU A 240 33.73 -2.21 15.37
N VAL A 241 34.03 -1.57 14.26
CA VAL A 241 33.41 -1.88 12.96
C VAL A 241 33.67 -3.33 12.60
N ARG A 242 34.94 -3.77 12.60
CA ARG A 242 35.32 -5.16 12.28
C ARG A 242 34.77 -6.17 13.28
N ARG A 243 34.71 -5.80 14.56
CA ARG A 243 34.10 -6.68 15.58
C ARG A 243 32.62 -6.87 15.34
N ASN A 244 31.89 -5.79 15.05
CA ASN A 244 30.47 -5.84 14.77
C ASN A 244 30.17 -6.60 13.47
N GLU A 245 30.98 -6.42 12.43
CA GLU A 245 30.88 -7.20 11.18
C GLU A 245 31.08 -8.70 11.43
N THR A 246 32.05 -9.06 12.27
CA THR A 246 32.31 -10.46 12.62
C THR A 246 31.13 -11.07 13.39
N ILE A 247 30.62 -10.36 14.41
CA ILE A 247 29.47 -10.79 15.21
C ILE A 247 28.23 -10.96 14.31
N LEU A 248 27.98 -9.99 13.43
CA LEU A 248 26.84 -10.03 12.51
C LEU A 248 26.96 -11.20 11.53
N ARG A 249 28.17 -11.45 11.00
CA ARG A 249 28.42 -12.58 10.10
C ARG A 249 28.20 -13.91 10.79
N GLU A 250 28.75 -14.08 12.00
CA GLU A 250 28.56 -15.31 12.78
C GLU A 250 27.10 -15.56 13.14
N ALA A 251 26.37 -14.51 13.55
CA ALA A 251 24.95 -14.61 13.84
C ALA A 251 24.13 -14.98 12.60
N LYS A 252 24.47 -14.41 11.44
CA LYS A 252 23.85 -14.74 10.15
C LYS A 252 24.12 -16.20 9.76
N GLU A 253 25.38 -16.63 9.84
CA GLU A 253 25.77 -18.02 9.52
C GLU A 253 25.06 -19.04 10.43
N GLN A 254 24.93 -18.73 11.73
CA GLN A 254 24.19 -19.59 12.68
C GLN A 254 22.68 -19.64 12.34
N ALA A 255 22.06 -18.48 12.03
CA ALA A 255 20.67 -18.44 11.62
C ALA A 255 20.41 -19.24 10.34
N GLU A 256 21.25 -19.06 9.31
CA GLU A 256 21.14 -19.82 8.05
C GLU A 256 21.40 -21.33 8.23
N ALA A 257 22.32 -21.71 9.13
CA ALA A 257 22.57 -23.11 9.46
C ALA A 257 21.35 -23.72 10.18
N GLY A 258 20.74 -22.98 11.11
CA GLY A 258 19.49 -23.37 11.78
C GLY A 258 18.35 -23.60 10.80
N ASP A 259 18.13 -22.67 9.85
CA ASP A 259 17.08 -22.79 8.83
C ASP A 259 17.33 -23.95 7.86
N ARG A 260 18.60 -24.20 7.50
CA ARG A 260 18.97 -25.35 6.68
C ARG A 260 18.71 -26.68 7.40
N ALA A 261 19.09 -26.77 8.68
CA ALA A 261 18.86 -27.94 9.50
C ALA A 261 17.37 -28.23 9.68
N LYS A 262 16.54 -27.18 9.98
CA LYS A 262 15.08 -27.28 10.08
C LYS A 262 14.45 -27.80 8.78
N SER A 263 14.85 -27.23 7.65
CA SER A 263 14.34 -27.62 6.32
C SER A 263 14.71 -29.08 5.97
N HIS A 264 15.94 -29.49 6.23
CA HIS A 264 16.42 -30.86 5.98
C HIS A 264 15.70 -31.85 6.88
N PHE A 265 15.57 -31.53 8.17
CA PHE A 265 14.85 -32.40 9.12
C PHE A 265 13.42 -32.64 8.67
N LEU A 266 12.67 -31.57 8.32
CA LEU A 266 11.29 -31.69 7.87
C LEU A 266 11.18 -32.51 6.57
N ALA A 267 12.10 -32.32 5.60
CA ALA A 267 12.10 -33.05 4.35
C ALA A 267 12.35 -34.56 4.58
N THR A 268 13.32 -34.89 5.43
CA THR A 268 13.64 -36.27 5.77
C THR A 268 12.49 -36.94 6.53
N MET A 269 11.96 -36.25 7.56
CA MET A 269 10.84 -36.78 8.34
C MET A 269 9.59 -37.03 7.48
N SER A 270 9.30 -36.16 6.53
CA SER A 270 8.16 -36.39 5.62
C SER A 270 8.34 -37.63 4.77
N HIS A 271 9.54 -37.87 4.25
CA HIS A 271 9.81 -39.06 3.47
C HIS A 271 9.68 -40.34 4.33
N GLU A 272 10.25 -40.27 5.55
CA GLU A 272 10.21 -41.41 6.50
C GLU A 272 8.80 -41.72 7.00
N VAL A 273 7.93 -40.69 7.11
CA VAL A 273 6.51 -40.86 7.49
C VAL A 273 5.66 -41.31 6.29
N ARG A 274 5.92 -40.76 5.08
CA ARG A 274 5.14 -41.07 3.88
C ARG A 274 5.26 -42.51 3.44
N THR A 275 6.46 -43.08 3.51
CA THR A 275 6.74 -44.47 3.05
C THR A 275 5.89 -45.52 3.78
N PRO A 276 5.88 -45.62 5.12
CA PRO A 276 5.01 -46.55 5.83
C PRO A 276 3.53 -46.27 5.65
N LEU A 277 3.12 -44.95 5.60
CA LEU A 277 1.74 -44.60 5.39
C LEU A 277 1.21 -45.02 4.01
N ASN A 278 1.99 -44.80 2.96
CA ASN A 278 1.62 -45.29 1.62
C ASN A 278 1.48 -46.83 1.60
N GLY A 279 2.33 -47.55 2.36
CA GLY A 279 2.18 -48.98 2.56
C GLY A 279 0.85 -49.35 3.24
N ILE A 280 0.50 -48.65 4.35
CA ILE A 280 -0.75 -48.89 5.08
C ILE A 280 -1.96 -48.62 4.19
N VAL A 281 -2.00 -47.45 3.51
CA VAL A 281 -3.09 -47.10 2.60
C VAL A 281 -3.18 -48.07 1.43
N GLY A 282 -2.03 -48.47 0.86
CA GLY A 282 -1.98 -49.46 -0.22
C GLY A 282 -2.57 -50.82 0.18
N PHE A 283 -2.15 -51.37 1.30
CA PHE A 283 -2.72 -52.62 1.80
C PHE A 283 -4.19 -52.49 2.18
N THR A 284 -4.59 -51.36 2.73
CA THR A 284 -6.02 -51.10 3.03
C THR A 284 -6.87 -51.11 1.78
N ASN A 285 -6.37 -50.51 0.67
CA ASN A 285 -7.08 -50.51 -0.62
C ASN A 285 -7.20 -51.92 -1.18
N LEU A 286 -6.12 -52.74 -1.12
CA LEU A 286 -6.16 -54.15 -1.56
C LEU A 286 -7.16 -54.96 -0.73
N LEU A 287 -7.23 -54.75 0.58
CA LEU A 287 -8.19 -55.41 1.45
C LEU A 287 -9.63 -55.02 1.12
N LEU A 288 -9.90 -53.75 0.78
CA LEU A 288 -11.22 -53.28 0.36
C LEU A 288 -11.71 -53.88 -0.96
N GLU A 289 -10.81 -54.44 -1.78
CA GLU A 289 -11.16 -55.20 -2.99
C GLU A 289 -11.49 -56.66 -2.73
N THR A 290 -11.28 -57.15 -1.51
CA THR A 290 -11.57 -58.54 -1.12
C THR A 290 -12.97 -58.64 -0.47
N PRO A 291 -13.58 -59.85 -0.36
CA PRO A 291 -14.82 -60.01 0.36
C PRO A 291 -14.63 -59.70 1.86
N LEU A 292 -15.21 -58.58 2.29
CA LEU A 292 -15.22 -58.13 3.69
C LEU A 292 -16.65 -58.18 4.25
N ASN A 293 -16.81 -58.41 5.54
CA ASN A 293 -18.07 -58.15 6.19
C ASN A 293 -18.24 -56.63 6.42
N ALA A 294 -19.45 -56.17 6.72
CA ALA A 294 -19.78 -54.74 6.86
C ALA A 294 -18.92 -54.04 7.92
N GLU A 295 -18.62 -54.70 9.04
CA GLU A 295 -17.79 -54.14 10.11
C GLU A 295 -16.32 -54.00 9.68
N GLN A 296 -15.77 -55.01 9.00
CA GLN A 296 -14.42 -54.96 8.45
C GLN A 296 -14.28 -53.89 7.37
N GLU A 297 -15.28 -53.74 6.52
CA GLU A 297 -15.29 -52.70 5.50
C GLU A 297 -15.27 -51.29 6.14
N GLU A 298 -16.04 -51.07 7.21
CA GLU A 298 -16.05 -49.80 7.94
C GLU A 298 -14.68 -49.51 8.59
N TYR A 299 -14.06 -50.56 9.21
CA TYR A 299 -12.70 -50.41 9.77
C TYR A 299 -11.67 -50.07 8.69
N MET A 300 -11.70 -50.74 7.55
CA MET A 300 -10.77 -50.48 6.44
C MET A 300 -10.96 -49.09 5.86
N ARG A 301 -12.19 -48.60 5.70
CA ARG A 301 -12.48 -47.25 5.27
C ARG A 301 -11.95 -46.21 6.27
N THR A 302 -12.10 -46.47 7.57
CA THR A 302 -11.60 -45.60 8.64
C THR A 302 -10.08 -45.53 8.65
N ILE A 303 -9.39 -46.68 8.52
CA ILE A 303 -7.93 -46.74 8.45
C ILE A 303 -7.42 -46.00 7.21
N ARG A 304 -8.04 -46.21 6.04
CA ARG A 304 -7.69 -45.54 4.81
C ARG A 304 -7.82 -44.00 4.96
N SER A 305 -8.98 -43.53 5.42
CA SER A 305 -9.21 -42.07 5.58
C SER A 305 -8.25 -41.44 6.58
N SER A 306 -7.88 -42.17 7.64
CA SER A 306 -6.91 -41.69 8.64
C SER A 306 -5.49 -41.65 8.06
N GLY A 307 -5.10 -42.62 7.26
CA GLY A 307 -3.81 -42.67 6.57
C GLY A 307 -3.67 -41.53 5.52
N GLU A 308 -4.72 -41.33 4.71
CA GLU A 308 -4.77 -40.23 3.73
C GLU A 308 -4.69 -38.87 4.42
N ALA A 309 -5.40 -38.69 5.53
CA ALA A 309 -5.37 -37.44 6.32
C ALA A 309 -3.97 -37.14 6.89
N LEU A 310 -3.24 -38.18 7.35
CA LEU A 310 -1.90 -38.03 7.90
C LEU A 310 -0.86 -37.72 6.79
N ILE A 311 -1.00 -38.32 5.60
CA ILE A 311 -0.20 -37.96 4.43
C ILE A 311 -0.40 -36.51 4.06
N GLN A 312 -1.66 -36.03 4.01
CA GLN A 312 -1.99 -34.65 3.72
C GLN A 312 -1.39 -33.70 4.76
N LEU A 313 -1.55 -33.99 6.05
CA LEU A 313 -0.95 -33.21 7.14
C LEU A 313 0.57 -33.08 7.00
N THR A 314 1.23 -34.17 6.68
CA THR A 314 2.69 -34.20 6.50
C THR A 314 3.12 -33.32 5.32
N ASN A 315 2.38 -33.38 4.21
CA ASN A 315 2.63 -32.54 3.06
C ASN A 315 2.37 -31.05 3.38
N ASP A 316 1.32 -30.75 4.13
CA ASP A 316 0.96 -29.39 4.56
C ASP A 316 2.06 -28.77 5.43
N ILE A 317 2.64 -29.54 6.37
CA ILE A 317 3.76 -29.09 7.21
C ILE A 317 4.99 -28.78 6.35
N LEU A 318 5.29 -29.64 5.37
CA LEU A 318 6.41 -29.41 4.45
C LEU A 318 6.21 -28.16 3.57
N ASP A 319 5.01 -28.00 3.02
CA ASP A 319 4.68 -26.84 2.19
C ASP A 319 4.81 -25.56 3.02
N SER A 320 4.29 -25.54 4.26
CA SER A 320 4.46 -24.40 5.19
C SER A 320 5.95 -24.07 5.42
N ALA A 321 6.78 -25.07 5.70
CA ALA A 321 8.21 -24.86 5.92
C ALA A 321 8.97 -24.38 4.68
N ARG A 322 8.61 -24.88 3.48
CA ARG A 322 9.19 -24.43 2.20
C ARG A 322 8.79 -23.01 1.85
N ILE A 323 7.56 -22.62 2.17
CA ILE A 323 7.06 -21.26 1.98
C ILE A 323 7.79 -20.29 2.93
N GLU A 324 7.86 -20.61 4.24
CA GLU A 324 8.56 -19.78 5.24
C GLU A 324 10.02 -19.50 4.86
N THR A 325 10.71 -20.49 4.28
CA THR A 325 12.11 -20.35 3.87
C THR A 325 12.30 -19.79 2.46
N GLY A 326 11.21 -19.40 1.75
CA GLY A 326 11.25 -18.88 0.38
C GLY A 326 11.76 -19.90 -0.66
N LYS A 327 11.79 -21.19 -0.32
CA LYS A 327 12.31 -22.26 -1.19
C LYS A 327 11.26 -22.88 -2.11
N LEU A 328 9.98 -22.57 -1.91
CA LEU A 328 8.92 -23.06 -2.78
C LEU A 328 8.95 -22.26 -4.09
N LYS A 329 9.21 -22.97 -5.19
CA LYS A 329 9.14 -22.44 -6.55
C LYS A 329 7.89 -22.96 -7.23
N LEU A 330 7.19 -22.08 -7.96
CA LEU A 330 6.04 -22.47 -8.78
C LEU A 330 6.52 -23.16 -10.06
N ASP A 331 5.85 -24.23 -10.43
CA ASP A 331 6.02 -24.90 -11.73
C ASP A 331 5.03 -24.32 -12.73
N LEU A 332 5.44 -23.25 -13.41
CA LEU A 332 4.59 -22.51 -14.31
C LEU A 332 4.37 -23.26 -15.62
N GLN A 333 3.11 -23.62 -15.89
CA GLN A 333 2.70 -24.35 -17.09
C GLN A 333 1.43 -23.71 -17.69
N PRO A 334 1.23 -23.82 -19.03
CA PRO A 334 -0.03 -23.44 -19.65
C PRO A 334 -1.19 -24.25 -19.04
N THR A 335 -2.05 -23.58 -18.30
CA THR A 335 -3.13 -24.17 -17.51
C THR A 335 -4.47 -23.58 -17.95
N ASP A 336 -5.46 -24.44 -18.18
CA ASP A 336 -6.85 -24.05 -18.36
C ASP A 336 -7.51 -23.92 -16.98
N PRO A 337 -7.91 -22.69 -16.55
CA PRO A 337 -8.55 -22.49 -15.25
C PRO A 337 -9.86 -23.28 -15.11
N ARG A 338 -10.56 -23.49 -16.20
CA ARG A 338 -11.79 -24.28 -16.24
C ARG A 338 -11.51 -25.74 -15.91
N GLU A 339 -10.54 -26.36 -16.58
CA GLU A 339 -10.18 -27.77 -16.36
C GLU A 339 -9.72 -27.97 -14.91
N CYS A 340 -8.91 -27.06 -14.39
CA CYS A 340 -8.43 -27.11 -13.00
C CYS A 340 -9.59 -27.06 -12.00
N LEU A 341 -10.59 -26.20 -12.24
CA LEU A 341 -11.79 -26.11 -11.40
C LEU A 341 -12.65 -27.36 -11.51
N GLU A 342 -12.92 -27.84 -12.73
CA GLU A 342 -13.74 -29.03 -12.96
C GLU A 342 -13.14 -30.27 -12.31
N ASP A 343 -11.81 -30.46 -12.37
CA ASP A 343 -11.10 -31.51 -11.67
C ASP A 343 -11.28 -31.42 -10.14
N ALA A 344 -11.20 -30.21 -9.57
CA ALA A 344 -11.38 -30.03 -8.14
C ALA A 344 -12.84 -30.32 -7.71
N LEU A 345 -13.81 -29.93 -8.52
CA LEU A 345 -15.23 -30.21 -8.29
C LEU A 345 -15.53 -31.72 -8.37
N ASP A 346 -14.97 -32.43 -9.34
CA ASP A 346 -15.15 -33.89 -9.48
C ASP A 346 -14.67 -34.63 -8.23
N MET A 347 -13.53 -34.20 -7.65
CA MET A 347 -13.00 -34.80 -6.40
C MET A 347 -13.94 -34.56 -5.20
N MET A 348 -14.69 -33.47 -5.19
CA MET A 348 -15.58 -33.11 -4.07
C MET A 348 -17.03 -33.59 -4.28
N ALA A 349 -17.39 -33.96 -5.49
CA ALA A 349 -18.76 -34.26 -5.88
C ALA A 349 -19.41 -35.40 -5.07
N THR A 350 -18.67 -36.47 -4.77
CA THR A 350 -19.19 -37.59 -3.94
C THR A 350 -19.51 -37.12 -2.53
N ARG A 351 -18.62 -36.37 -1.91
CA ARG A 351 -18.80 -35.87 -0.55
C ARG A 351 -19.95 -34.85 -0.46
N ALA A 352 -20.10 -34.00 -1.47
CA ALA A 352 -21.21 -33.06 -1.56
C ALA A 352 -22.54 -33.80 -1.69
N SER A 353 -22.60 -34.83 -2.57
CA SER A 353 -23.78 -35.64 -2.75
C SER A 353 -24.21 -36.43 -1.51
N GLU A 354 -23.25 -36.99 -0.74
CA GLU A 354 -23.53 -37.67 0.55
C GLU A 354 -24.22 -36.76 1.57
N LYS A 355 -24.01 -35.46 1.46
CA LYS A 355 -24.63 -34.43 2.32
C LYS A 355 -25.84 -33.73 1.68
N ASN A 356 -26.24 -34.11 0.46
CA ASN A 356 -27.26 -33.41 -0.32
C ASN A 356 -26.95 -31.91 -0.52
N ILE A 357 -25.66 -31.58 -0.79
CA ILE A 357 -25.21 -30.24 -1.11
C ILE A 357 -25.15 -30.11 -2.63
N GLU A 358 -25.80 -29.09 -3.17
CA GLU A 358 -25.65 -28.74 -4.59
C GLU A 358 -24.31 -28.02 -4.82
N LEU A 359 -23.50 -28.57 -5.73
CA LEU A 359 -22.18 -28.04 -6.07
C LEU A 359 -22.25 -27.45 -7.48
N LEU A 360 -22.23 -26.12 -7.56
CA LEU A 360 -22.44 -25.35 -8.78
C LEU A 360 -21.23 -24.49 -9.12
N TYR A 361 -21.02 -24.22 -10.41
CA TYR A 361 -19.99 -23.27 -10.81
C TYR A 361 -20.38 -22.43 -12.00
N ARG A 362 -19.78 -21.23 -12.11
CA ARG A 362 -19.93 -20.30 -13.21
C ARG A 362 -18.56 -19.76 -13.60
N ILE A 363 -18.26 -19.78 -14.88
CA ILE A 363 -17.04 -19.16 -15.43
C ILE A 363 -17.47 -18.09 -16.41
N ASP A 364 -17.06 -16.86 -16.13
CA ASP A 364 -17.32 -15.70 -16.97
C ASP A 364 -16.51 -15.77 -18.27
N GLU A 365 -17.02 -15.13 -19.33
CA GLU A 365 -16.33 -15.06 -20.64
C GLU A 365 -15.03 -14.27 -20.59
N SER A 366 -14.86 -13.41 -19.58
CA SER A 366 -13.63 -12.65 -19.33
C SER A 366 -12.43 -13.52 -18.91
N VAL A 367 -12.67 -14.78 -18.48
CA VAL A 367 -11.63 -15.70 -18.04
C VAL A 367 -10.82 -16.19 -19.24
N PRO A 368 -9.48 -16.03 -19.24
CA PRO A 368 -8.63 -16.55 -20.31
C PRO A 368 -8.74 -18.07 -20.44
N LYS A 369 -8.68 -18.58 -21.67
CA LYS A 369 -8.73 -20.02 -21.94
C LYS A 369 -7.49 -20.78 -21.45
N SER A 370 -6.37 -20.09 -21.35
CA SER A 370 -5.13 -20.65 -20.83
C SER A 370 -4.29 -19.54 -20.20
N VAL A 371 -3.75 -19.82 -19.01
CA VAL A 371 -2.86 -18.92 -18.26
C VAL A 371 -1.60 -19.68 -17.83
N LEU A 372 -0.48 -18.96 -17.72
CA LEU A 372 0.77 -19.53 -17.26
C LEU A 372 0.79 -19.55 -15.72
N THR A 373 0.48 -20.70 -15.11
CA THR A 373 0.42 -20.87 -13.65
C THR A 373 0.75 -22.31 -13.23
N ASP A 374 0.91 -22.55 -11.93
CA ASP A 374 1.10 -23.89 -11.37
C ASP A 374 -0.28 -24.54 -11.12
N MET A 375 -0.63 -25.47 -12.02
CA MET A 375 -1.91 -26.19 -11.96
C MET A 375 -2.07 -26.98 -10.65
N GLY A 376 -0.99 -27.58 -10.14
CA GLY A 376 -1.03 -28.39 -8.92
C GLY A 376 -1.34 -27.52 -7.71
N ARG A 377 -0.71 -26.35 -7.60
CA ARG A 377 -0.93 -25.41 -6.50
C ARG A 377 -2.28 -24.71 -6.60
N LEU A 378 -2.72 -24.33 -7.79
CA LEU A 378 -4.06 -23.80 -8.01
C LEU A 378 -5.15 -24.82 -7.58
N ARG A 379 -4.99 -26.08 -8.00
CA ARG A 379 -5.89 -27.17 -7.59
C ARG A 379 -5.87 -27.39 -6.07
N GLN A 380 -4.71 -27.30 -5.42
CA GLN A 380 -4.59 -27.40 -3.96
C GLN A 380 -5.40 -26.33 -3.24
N VAL A 381 -5.32 -25.07 -3.70
CA VAL A 381 -6.12 -23.95 -3.15
C VAL A 381 -7.62 -24.22 -3.35
N LEU A 382 -8.03 -24.59 -4.56
CA LEU A 382 -9.44 -24.89 -4.87
C LEU A 382 -9.98 -26.04 -4.01
N LEU A 383 -9.26 -27.15 -3.91
CA LEU A 383 -9.65 -28.30 -3.09
C LEU A 383 -9.79 -27.93 -1.61
N ASN A 384 -8.90 -27.11 -1.09
CA ASN A 384 -9.00 -26.67 0.30
C ASN A 384 -10.24 -25.79 0.54
N LEU A 385 -10.50 -24.81 -0.35
CA LEU A 385 -11.65 -23.91 -0.17
C LEU A 385 -12.98 -24.62 -0.41
N ILE A 386 -13.10 -25.39 -1.51
CA ILE A 386 -14.32 -26.17 -1.83
C ILE A 386 -14.54 -27.25 -0.75
N GLY A 387 -13.47 -27.92 -0.31
CA GLY A 387 -13.54 -28.90 0.76
C GLY A 387 -14.03 -28.31 2.08
N ASN A 388 -13.60 -27.09 2.43
CA ASN A 388 -14.09 -26.38 3.60
C ASN A 388 -15.57 -25.98 3.42
N ALA A 389 -15.98 -25.47 2.27
CA ALA A 389 -17.36 -25.15 1.97
C ALA A 389 -18.28 -26.36 2.14
N VAL A 390 -17.94 -27.51 1.54
CA VAL A 390 -18.69 -28.78 1.66
C VAL A 390 -18.65 -29.31 3.11
N LYS A 391 -17.53 -29.13 3.82
CA LYS A 391 -17.36 -29.58 5.20
C LYS A 391 -18.30 -28.83 6.16
N PHE A 392 -18.39 -27.52 6.04
CA PHE A 392 -19.11 -26.64 6.97
C PHE A 392 -20.56 -26.33 6.54
N THR A 393 -20.98 -26.81 5.39
CA THR A 393 -22.39 -26.81 4.96
C THR A 393 -23.00 -28.17 5.32
N GLU A 394 -24.13 -28.15 6.03
CA GLU A 394 -24.86 -29.36 6.36
C GLU A 394 -25.89 -29.71 5.27
N SER A 395 -26.53 -28.71 4.70
CA SER A 395 -27.45 -28.81 3.56
C SER A 395 -27.51 -27.46 2.86
N GLY A 396 -27.80 -27.43 1.56
CA GLY A 396 -27.89 -26.22 0.74
C GLY A 396 -26.91 -26.25 -0.42
N ASP A 397 -26.28 -25.12 -0.72
CA ASP A 397 -25.54 -24.91 -1.95
C ASP A 397 -24.12 -24.44 -1.73
N VAL A 398 -23.20 -24.86 -2.61
CA VAL A 398 -21.87 -24.30 -2.74
C VAL A 398 -21.70 -23.81 -4.19
N MET A 399 -21.54 -22.52 -4.36
CA MET A 399 -21.39 -21.86 -5.66
C MET A 399 -19.98 -21.35 -5.85
N ILE A 400 -19.35 -21.73 -6.97
CA ILE A 400 -18.03 -21.24 -7.37
C ILE A 400 -18.19 -20.31 -8.58
N THR A 401 -17.63 -19.10 -8.51
CA THR A 401 -17.59 -18.19 -9.64
C THR A 401 -16.16 -17.86 -10.02
N VAL A 402 -15.87 -17.79 -11.32
CA VAL A 402 -14.55 -17.42 -11.83
C VAL A 402 -14.71 -16.24 -12.78
N GLN A 403 -13.93 -15.19 -12.58
CA GLN A 403 -13.94 -13.97 -13.37
C GLN A 403 -12.51 -13.58 -13.76
N GLY A 404 -12.35 -12.92 -14.90
CA GLY A 404 -11.07 -12.44 -15.40
C GLY A 404 -11.02 -10.92 -15.47
N GLU A 405 -10.03 -10.29 -14.86
CA GLU A 405 -9.81 -8.87 -14.94
C GLU A 405 -8.46 -8.55 -15.59
N PRO A 406 -8.37 -7.53 -16.45
CA PRO A 406 -7.09 -7.11 -16.99
C PRO A 406 -6.26 -6.41 -15.90
N VAL A 407 -4.97 -6.74 -15.83
CA VAL A 407 -3.99 -6.04 -14.98
C VAL A 407 -3.18 -5.10 -15.86
N ALA A 408 -2.91 -3.90 -15.37
CA ALA A 408 -2.13 -2.91 -16.12
C ALA A 408 -0.75 -3.46 -16.49
N PRO A 409 -0.26 -3.22 -17.72
CA PRO A 409 1.09 -3.62 -18.14
C PRO A 409 2.15 -2.99 -17.24
N THR A 410 3.21 -3.75 -16.92
CA THR A 410 4.39 -3.32 -16.19
C THR A 410 5.64 -3.45 -17.06
N GLU A 411 6.78 -2.89 -16.63
CA GLU A 411 8.04 -3.03 -17.37
C GLU A 411 8.44 -4.50 -17.55
N ASP A 412 8.20 -5.34 -16.54
CA ASP A 412 8.51 -6.78 -16.56
C ASP A 412 7.49 -7.59 -17.39
N HIS A 413 6.26 -7.09 -17.55
CA HIS A 413 5.18 -7.76 -18.27
C HIS A 413 4.48 -6.81 -19.26
N PRO A 414 5.15 -6.46 -20.37
CA PRO A 414 4.66 -5.47 -21.33
C PRO A 414 3.38 -5.90 -22.10
N LYS A 415 3.12 -7.21 -22.20
CA LYS A 415 1.87 -7.74 -22.79
C LYS A 415 0.67 -7.66 -21.87
N GLY A 416 0.87 -7.22 -20.61
CA GLY A 416 -0.14 -7.25 -19.56
C GLY A 416 -0.32 -8.65 -18.96
N GLN A 417 -0.98 -8.67 -17.81
CA GLN A 417 -1.33 -9.90 -17.10
C GLN A 417 -2.84 -9.93 -16.90
N ARG A 418 -3.36 -11.10 -16.54
CA ARG A 418 -4.76 -11.28 -16.16
C ARG A 418 -4.83 -11.65 -14.68
N ALA A 419 -5.70 -11.00 -13.95
CA ALA A 419 -6.15 -11.46 -12.66
C ALA A 419 -7.30 -12.43 -12.88
N VAL A 420 -7.13 -13.69 -12.49
CA VAL A 420 -8.22 -14.68 -12.48
C VAL A 420 -8.71 -14.81 -11.05
N ILE A 421 -9.95 -14.41 -10.83
CA ILE A 421 -10.57 -14.32 -9.49
C ILE A 421 -11.52 -15.50 -9.34
N PHE A 422 -11.28 -16.29 -8.30
CA PHE A 422 -12.11 -17.42 -7.89
C PHE A 422 -12.87 -17.04 -6.62
N THR A 423 -14.17 -17.22 -6.61
CA THR A 423 -15.02 -16.98 -5.44
C THR A 423 -15.77 -18.25 -5.10
N VAL A 424 -15.60 -18.76 -3.89
CA VAL A 424 -16.31 -19.93 -3.34
C VAL A 424 -17.27 -19.43 -2.28
N LYS A 425 -18.57 -19.54 -2.56
CA LYS A 425 -19.65 -19.14 -1.66
C LYS A 425 -20.38 -20.39 -1.16
N ASP A 426 -20.54 -20.51 0.14
CA ASP A 426 -21.31 -21.56 0.80
C ASP A 426 -22.51 -20.98 1.58
N THR A 427 -23.51 -21.84 1.81
CA THR A 427 -24.69 -21.54 2.66
C THR A 427 -24.56 -22.18 4.04
N GLY A 428 -23.35 -22.40 4.53
CA GLY A 428 -23.06 -23.09 5.78
C GLY A 428 -23.25 -22.24 7.03
N ILE A 429 -22.60 -22.67 8.10
CA ILE A 429 -22.73 -22.06 9.45
C ILE A 429 -22.22 -20.62 9.53
N GLY A 430 -21.41 -20.18 8.59
CA GLY A 430 -20.75 -18.87 8.60
C GLY A 430 -19.66 -18.75 9.67
N ILE A 431 -18.99 -17.60 9.67
CA ILE A 431 -17.83 -17.30 10.52
C ILE A 431 -18.05 -15.94 11.19
N ASP A 432 -17.75 -15.85 12.47
CA ASP A 432 -17.76 -14.60 13.21
C ASP A 432 -16.65 -13.65 12.70
N PRO A 433 -16.98 -12.42 12.27
CA PRO A 433 -16.00 -11.45 11.78
C PRO A 433 -14.84 -11.19 12.75
N ALA A 434 -15.05 -11.25 14.04
CA ALA A 434 -14.00 -11.09 15.06
C ALA A 434 -12.89 -12.15 14.98
N LYS A 435 -13.13 -13.22 14.24
CA LYS A 435 -12.20 -14.36 14.09
C LYS A 435 -11.44 -14.33 12.75
N PHE A 436 -11.70 -13.39 11.83
CA PHE A 436 -11.09 -13.37 10.49
C PHE A 436 -9.57 -13.27 10.51
N GLU A 437 -8.99 -12.44 11.40
CA GLU A 437 -7.53 -12.34 11.52
C GLU A 437 -6.84 -13.64 11.91
N LYS A 438 -7.55 -14.54 12.59
CA LYS A 438 -7.01 -15.82 13.04
C LYS A 438 -7.13 -16.92 11.98
N LEU A 439 -8.00 -16.77 10.97
CA LEU A 439 -8.27 -17.79 9.94
C LEU A 439 -7.03 -18.17 9.11
N PHE A 440 -6.19 -17.20 8.82
CA PHE A 440 -5.01 -17.36 7.98
C PHE A 440 -3.72 -17.62 8.78
N ARG A 441 -3.81 -17.74 10.12
CA ARG A 441 -2.65 -18.09 10.94
C ARG A 441 -2.46 -19.62 10.98
N PRO A 442 -1.23 -20.13 10.81
CA PRO A 442 -0.97 -21.56 10.94
C PRO A 442 -1.44 -22.11 12.28
N PHE A 443 -1.96 -23.34 12.27
CA PHE A 443 -2.47 -24.07 13.46
C PHE A 443 -3.64 -23.39 14.18
N SER A 444 -4.29 -22.42 13.56
CA SER A 444 -5.46 -21.75 14.14
C SER A 444 -6.72 -22.55 13.86
N GLN A 445 -7.43 -22.93 14.90
CA GLN A 445 -8.74 -23.58 14.84
C GLN A 445 -9.76 -22.69 15.56
N LEU A 446 -10.90 -22.48 14.94
CA LEU A 446 -11.99 -21.72 15.54
C LEU A 446 -12.82 -22.66 16.45
N GLU A 447 -12.41 -22.85 17.71
CA GLU A 447 -13.16 -23.68 18.66
C GLU A 447 -14.56 -23.10 18.88
N THR A 448 -15.56 -23.85 18.42
CA THR A 448 -16.94 -23.75 18.89
C THR A 448 -17.37 -25.14 19.34
N SER A 449 -18.20 -25.22 20.37
CA SER A 449 -18.64 -26.49 20.97
C SER A 449 -19.34 -27.44 19.98
N SER A 450 -19.83 -26.93 18.86
CA SER A 450 -20.41 -27.68 17.73
C SER A 450 -19.38 -28.22 16.73
N THR A 451 -18.13 -27.74 16.74
CA THR A 451 -17.10 -28.08 15.74
C THR A 451 -16.21 -29.28 16.13
N ARG A 452 -16.42 -29.90 17.30
CA ARG A 452 -15.70 -31.14 17.70
C ARG A 452 -15.84 -32.30 16.69
N ARG A 453 -16.83 -32.25 15.79
CA ARG A 453 -17.03 -33.25 14.72
C ARG A 453 -16.11 -33.10 13.52
N TYR A 454 -15.36 -31.98 13.39
CA TYR A 454 -14.64 -31.67 12.19
C TYR A 454 -13.16 -31.40 12.46
N ASN A 455 -12.36 -32.45 12.68
CA ASN A 455 -10.92 -32.38 12.85
C ASN A 455 -10.23 -31.86 11.57
N GLY A 456 -9.27 -30.92 11.74
CA GLY A 456 -8.36 -30.46 10.69
C GLY A 456 -7.14 -29.82 11.34
N ALA A 457 -5.99 -29.83 10.68
CA ALA A 457 -4.73 -29.31 11.23
C ALA A 457 -4.67 -27.79 11.41
N GLY A 458 -5.62 -27.04 10.85
CA GLY A 458 -5.61 -25.57 10.86
C GLY A 458 -4.50 -24.95 9.97
N LEU A 459 -3.95 -25.74 9.04
CA LEU A 459 -2.87 -25.31 8.12
C LEU A 459 -3.42 -24.90 6.74
N GLY A 460 -4.53 -25.49 6.29
CA GLY A 460 -5.00 -25.38 4.91
C GLY A 460 -5.20 -23.94 4.43
N LEU A 461 -5.92 -23.10 5.20
CA LEU A 461 -6.17 -21.71 4.82
C LEU A 461 -4.88 -20.86 4.81
N ALA A 462 -3.99 -21.09 5.78
CA ALA A 462 -2.69 -20.40 5.82
C ALA A 462 -1.83 -20.75 4.59
N ILE A 463 -1.76 -22.04 4.25
CA ILE A 463 -1.04 -22.51 3.05
C ILE A 463 -1.68 -21.96 1.79
N SER A 464 -3.03 -22.01 1.69
CA SER A 464 -3.75 -21.45 0.52
C SER A 464 -3.48 -19.97 0.35
N SER A 465 -3.51 -19.18 1.42
CA SER A 465 -3.19 -17.75 1.38
C SER A 465 -1.76 -17.50 0.89
N ASN A 466 -0.79 -18.24 1.39
CA ASN A 466 0.60 -18.10 0.98
C ASN A 466 0.83 -18.54 -0.48
N LEU A 467 0.18 -19.63 -0.93
CA LEU A 467 0.25 -20.06 -2.34
C LEU A 467 -0.35 -19.01 -3.28
N VAL A 468 -1.46 -18.42 -2.89
CA VAL A 468 -2.09 -17.33 -3.64
C VAL A 468 -1.17 -16.11 -3.72
N GLN A 469 -0.49 -15.74 -2.63
CA GLN A 469 0.52 -14.67 -2.64
C GLN A 469 1.70 -14.98 -3.56
N LEU A 470 2.20 -16.23 -3.56
CA LEU A 470 3.26 -16.67 -4.48
C LEU A 470 2.80 -16.63 -5.95
N MET A 471 1.50 -16.83 -6.22
CA MET A 471 0.89 -16.64 -7.55
C MET A 471 0.53 -15.18 -7.86
N GLY A 472 1.06 -14.22 -7.09
CA GLY A 472 0.90 -12.78 -7.30
C GLY A 472 -0.46 -12.21 -6.90
N GLY A 473 -1.33 -13.00 -6.26
CA GLY A 473 -2.68 -12.60 -5.92
C GLY A 473 -2.91 -12.33 -4.44
N SER A 474 -4.19 -12.29 -4.06
CA SER A 474 -4.63 -12.08 -2.68
C SER A 474 -5.86 -12.91 -2.36
N MET A 475 -6.08 -13.19 -1.07
CA MET A 475 -7.24 -13.92 -0.58
C MET A 475 -8.06 -13.06 0.38
N LYS A 476 -9.40 -13.14 0.26
CA LYS A 476 -10.36 -12.41 1.09
C LYS A 476 -11.45 -13.34 1.59
N VAL A 477 -12.09 -12.97 2.70
CA VAL A 477 -13.23 -13.68 3.28
C VAL A 477 -14.32 -12.68 3.66
N GLU A 478 -15.55 -13.02 3.34
CA GLU A 478 -16.77 -12.34 3.77
C GLU A 478 -17.70 -13.38 4.35
N SER A 479 -18.18 -13.20 5.57
CA SER A 479 -19.04 -14.18 6.22
C SER A 479 -19.82 -13.55 7.35
N SER A 480 -20.99 -14.14 7.63
CA SER A 480 -21.82 -13.84 8.80
C SER A 480 -22.34 -15.15 9.39
N VAL A 481 -22.37 -15.23 10.70
CA VAL A 481 -22.86 -16.43 11.40
C VAL A 481 -24.29 -16.76 10.96
N GLY A 482 -24.52 -17.99 10.51
CA GLY A 482 -25.83 -18.49 10.04
C GLY A 482 -26.18 -18.12 8.61
N SER A 483 -25.33 -17.37 7.86
CA SER A 483 -25.58 -16.94 6.49
C SER A 483 -24.58 -17.52 5.48
N GLY A 484 -23.65 -18.38 5.93
CA GLY A 484 -22.59 -18.96 5.12
C GLY A 484 -21.37 -18.06 5.00
N SER A 485 -20.43 -18.47 4.14
CA SER A 485 -19.17 -17.77 3.90
C SER A 485 -18.90 -17.61 2.42
N THR A 486 -18.14 -16.57 2.08
CA THR A 486 -17.64 -16.31 0.76
C THR A 486 -16.12 -16.12 0.84
N PHE A 487 -15.38 -17.07 0.30
CA PHE A 487 -13.93 -16.96 0.15
C PHE A 487 -13.61 -16.59 -1.28
N SER A 488 -12.86 -15.51 -1.46
CA SER A 488 -12.41 -15.05 -2.78
C SER A 488 -10.90 -15.02 -2.81
N PHE A 489 -10.30 -15.51 -3.89
CA PHE A 489 -8.87 -15.37 -4.13
C PHE A 489 -8.60 -15.05 -5.59
N SER A 490 -7.51 -14.35 -5.85
CA SER A 490 -7.03 -14.04 -7.20
C SER A 490 -5.68 -14.68 -7.45
N ILE A 491 -5.38 -14.98 -8.71
CA ILE A 491 -4.03 -15.25 -9.20
C ILE A 491 -3.72 -14.26 -10.30
N ILE A 492 -2.46 -13.84 -10.42
CA ILE A 492 -2.00 -12.99 -11.51
C ILE A 492 -1.14 -13.85 -12.43
N ALA A 493 -1.56 -13.97 -13.69
CA ALA A 493 -0.90 -14.83 -14.65
C ALA A 493 -0.88 -14.23 -16.05
N GLU A 494 0.09 -14.61 -16.86
CA GLU A 494 0.15 -14.26 -18.27
C GLU A 494 -0.84 -15.10 -19.05
N GLU A 495 -1.64 -14.48 -19.93
CA GLU A 495 -2.51 -15.17 -20.86
C GLU A 495 -1.67 -15.79 -21.98
N VAL A 496 -1.83 -17.09 -22.21
CA VAL A 496 -1.08 -17.84 -23.22
C VAL A 496 -2.04 -18.57 -24.16
N GLU A 497 -1.58 -18.84 -25.39
CA GLU A 497 -2.37 -19.63 -26.31
C GLU A 497 -2.55 -21.08 -25.80
N PRO A 498 -3.77 -21.61 -25.86
CA PRO A 498 -4.03 -22.98 -25.45
C PRO A 498 -3.25 -23.95 -26.34
N PRO A 499 -2.73 -25.07 -25.79
CA PRO A 499 -2.05 -26.08 -26.57
C PRO A 499 -2.95 -26.63 -27.68
N ALA A 500 -2.39 -26.76 -28.89
CA ALA A 500 -3.10 -27.08 -30.13
C ALA A 500 -3.94 -28.39 -30.14
N SER A 501 -3.86 -29.20 -29.08
CA SER A 501 -4.53 -30.51 -29.01
C SER A 501 -5.98 -30.47 -28.56
N LYS A 502 -6.48 -29.31 -28.08
CA LYS A 502 -7.89 -29.17 -27.62
C LYS A 502 -8.68 -28.27 -28.58
N ALA A 503 -9.29 -28.89 -29.62
CA ALA A 503 -10.23 -28.20 -30.46
C ALA A 503 -11.44 -27.74 -29.63
N ILE A 504 -11.66 -26.44 -29.55
CA ILE A 504 -12.82 -25.85 -28.88
C ILE A 504 -14.05 -26.18 -29.71
N ILE A 505 -14.97 -26.94 -29.12
CA ILE A 505 -16.31 -27.13 -29.70
C ILE A 505 -17.05 -25.78 -29.52
N PRO A 506 -17.47 -25.09 -30.59
CA PRO A 506 -18.17 -23.83 -30.46
C PRO A 506 -19.45 -24.00 -29.64
N PRO A 507 -19.90 -22.99 -28.88
CA PRO A 507 -21.16 -23.07 -28.14
C PRO A 507 -22.29 -23.38 -29.09
N HIS A 508 -23.11 -24.38 -28.72
CA HIS A 508 -24.25 -24.79 -29.53
C HIS A 508 -25.32 -23.70 -29.49
N ASN A 509 -25.70 -23.21 -30.66
CA ASN A 509 -26.82 -22.28 -30.77
C ASN A 509 -28.12 -23.09 -30.82
N ILE A 510 -28.97 -22.96 -29.80
CA ILE A 510 -30.29 -23.57 -29.71
C ILE A 510 -31.38 -22.51 -29.82
N SER A 511 -31.14 -21.48 -30.62
CA SER A 511 -32.09 -20.38 -30.82
C SER A 511 -33.46 -20.87 -31.22
N GLY A 512 -34.47 -20.42 -30.46
CA GLY A 512 -35.87 -20.71 -30.72
C GLY A 512 -36.40 -22.02 -30.12
N VAL A 513 -35.55 -22.89 -29.58
CA VAL A 513 -35.98 -24.08 -28.84
C VAL A 513 -36.63 -23.69 -27.52
N ARG A 514 -37.81 -24.22 -27.23
CA ARG A 514 -38.49 -24.01 -25.95
C ARG A 514 -38.01 -25.06 -24.96
N VAL A 515 -37.31 -24.63 -23.94
CA VAL A 515 -36.74 -25.49 -22.89
C VAL A 515 -37.51 -25.29 -21.60
N ALA A 516 -38.10 -26.37 -21.07
CA ALA A 516 -38.66 -26.36 -19.73
C ALA A 516 -37.58 -26.79 -18.73
N ILE A 517 -37.41 -26.03 -17.64
CA ILE A 517 -36.49 -26.36 -16.55
C ILE A 517 -37.33 -26.70 -15.32
N ALA A 518 -37.44 -28.00 -15.09
CA ALA A 518 -38.23 -28.56 -13.99
C ALA A 518 -37.32 -28.83 -12.78
N ALA A 519 -37.21 -27.82 -11.90
CA ALA A 519 -36.44 -27.87 -10.69
C ALA A 519 -37.12 -27.01 -9.60
N GLU A 520 -36.89 -27.34 -8.35
CA GLU A 520 -37.28 -26.47 -7.23
C GLU A 520 -36.61 -25.09 -7.35
N ALA A 521 -37.26 -24.06 -6.77
CA ALA A 521 -36.70 -22.72 -6.76
C ALA A 521 -35.37 -22.70 -5.98
N GLY A 522 -34.30 -22.29 -6.63
CA GLY A 522 -32.97 -22.29 -6.05
C GLY A 522 -31.88 -21.92 -7.08
N ILE A 523 -30.65 -21.87 -6.62
CA ILE A 523 -29.47 -21.45 -7.42
C ILE A 523 -29.32 -22.35 -8.68
N LEU A 524 -29.52 -23.65 -8.54
CA LEU A 524 -29.43 -24.59 -9.68
C LEU A 524 -30.42 -24.22 -10.80
N ARG A 525 -31.66 -23.98 -10.46
CA ARG A 525 -32.69 -23.61 -11.45
C ARG A 525 -32.34 -22.30 -12.15
N ASP A 526 -31.93 -21.31 -11.37
CA ASP A 526 -31.58 -19.99 -11.92
C ASP A 526 -30.37 -20.07 -12.84
N GLU A 527 -29.36 -20.89 -12.49
CA GLU A 527 -28.17 -21.09 -13.32
C GLU A 527 -28.46 -21.86 -14.60
N LEU A 528 -29.31 -22.90 -14.55
CA LEU A 528 -29.75 -23.62 -15.72
C LEU A 528 -30.56 -22.72 -16.68
N CYS A 529 -31.42 -21.85 -16.13
CA CYS A 529 -32.15 -20.86 -16.89
C CYS A 529 -31.17 -19.93 -17.62
N ARG A 530 -30.25 -19.33 -16.88
CA ARG A 530 -29.24 -18.43 -17.44
C ARG A 530 -28.40 -19.09 -18.56
N MET A 531 -27.94 -20.33 -18.34
CA MET A 531 -27.17 -21.08 -19.34
C MET A 531 -27.96 -21.31 -20.65
N CYS A 532 -29.17 -21.77 -20.51
CA CYS A 532 -30.01 -22.05 -21.69
C CYS A 532 -30.38 -20.75 -22.43
N GLU A 533 -30.57 -19.62 -21.72
CA GLU A 533 -30.77 -18.30 -22.31
C GLU A 533 -29.54 -17.84 -23.10
N GLN A 534 -28.34 -18.02 -22.55
CA GLN A 534 -27.10 -17.72 -23.28
C GLN A 534 -26.94 -18.52 -24.58
N TRP A 535 -27.50 -19.72 -24.63
CA TRP A 535 -27.54 -20.53 -25.87
C TRP A 535 -28.69 -20.17 -26.81
N GLY A 536 -29.49 -19.15 -26.45
CA GLY A 536 -30.59 -18.64 -27.28
C GLY A 536 -31.90 -19.38 -27.15
N ALA A 537 -32.08 -20.25 -26.15
CA ALA A 537 -33.35 -20.95 -25.89
C ALA A 537 -34.42 -20.02 -25.32
N ARG A 538 -35.69 -20.37 -25.56
CA ARG A 538 -36.82 -19.80 -24.83
C ARG A 538 -37.14 -20.68 -23.63
N ILE A 539 -37.05 -20.09 -22.44
CA ILE A 539 -37.13 -20.87 -21.21
C ILE A 539 -38.47 -20.73 -20.51
N THR A 540 -38.90 -21.82 -19.91
CA THR A 540 -40.01 -21.88 -18.96
C THR A 540 -39.53 -22.63 -17.73
N ALA A 541 -39.37 -21.92 -16.61
CA ALA A 541 -39.02 -22.52 -15.31
C ALA A 541 -40.30 -22.98 -14.60
N CYS A 542 -40.32 -24.22 -14.14
CA CYS A 542 -41.47 -24.82 -13.44
C CYS A 542 -41.00 -25.81 -12.37
N THR A 543 -41.90 -26.25 -11.51
CA THR A 543 -41.63 -27.40 -10.63
C THR A 543 -41.81 -28.70 -11.43
N PRO A 544 -41.26 -29.84 -10.98
CA PRO A 544 -41.47 -31.13 -11.66
C PRO A 544 -42.93 -31.52 -11.81
N GLU A 545 -43.81 -31.11 -10.87
CA GLU A 545 -45.25 -31.38 -10.92
C GLU A 545 -45.98 -30.53 -11.97
N GLU A 546 -45.50 -29.31 -12.24
CA GLU A 546 -46.10 -28.39 -13.24
C GLU A 546 -45.67 -28.69 -14.68
N LEU A 547 -44.66 -29.56 -14.86
CA LEU A 547 -44.09 -29.88 -16.17
C LEU A 547 -45.15 -30.37 -17.21
N PRO A 548 -46.12 -31.21 -16.87
CA PRO A 548 -47.14 -31.71 -17.81
C PRO A 548 -48.01 -30.62 -18.44
N ALA A 549 -48.21 -29.52 -17.74
CA ALA A 549 -49.07 -28.40 -18.20
C ALA A 549 -48.38 -27.44 -19.16
N GLN A 550 -47.06 -27.53 -19.32
CA GLN A 550 -46.24 -26.57 -20.07
C GLN A 550 -46.06 -27.00 -21.54
N SER A 551 -45.93 -26.02 -22.44
CA SER A 551 -45.62 -26.24 -23.85
C SER A 551 -44.11 -26.08 -24.08
N TRP A 552 -43.41 -27.18 -24.35
CA TRP A 552 -41.93 -27.22 -24.49
C TRP A 552 -41.50 -28.22 -25.58
N ASP A 553 -40.31 -28.03 -26.11
CA ASP A 553 -39.67 -28.88 -27.10
C ASP A 553 -38.70 -29.89 -26.44
N THR A 554 -38.08 -29.47 -25.32
CA THR A 554 -37.25 -30.34 -24.47
C THR A 554 -37.40 -29.90 -23.00
N ALA A 555 -37.23 -30.82 -22.07
CA ALA A 555 -37.24 -30.50 -20.64
C ALA A 555 -36.03 -31.05 -19.91
N LEU A 556 -35.41 -30.20 -19.09
CA LEU A 556 -34.38 -30.54 -18.11
C LEU A 556 -35.07 -30.77 -16.76
N VAL A 557 -34.99 -31.99 -16.23
CA VAL A 557 -35.67 -32.35 -14.97
C VAL A 557 -34.61 -32.68 -13.94
N ASN A 558 -34.56 -31.89 -12.84
CA ASN A 558 -33.69 -32.19 -11.71
C ASN A 558 -34.28 -33.36 -10.91
N ILE A 559 -33.56 -34.47 -10.89
CA ILE A 559 -33.95 -35.68 -10.18
C ILE A 559 -33.32 -35.67 -8.80
N THR A 560 -34.02 -35.18 -7.81
CA THR A 560 -33.59 -35.33 -6.40
C THR A 560 -33.75 -36.78 -5.94
N ASP A 561 -33.04 -37.19 -4.88
CA ASP A 561 -33.20 -38.55 -4.30
C ASP A 561 -34.64 -38.90 -3.92
N LYS A 562 -35.39 -37.88 -3.47
CA LYS A 562 -36.81 -38.00 -3.15
C LYS A 562 -37.61 -38.32 -4.42
N LEU A 563 -37.45 -37.51 -5.46
CA LEU A 563 -38.13 -37.67 -6.73
C LEU A 563 -37.71 -38.99 -7.42
N ALA A 564 -36.43 -39.40 -7.32
CA ALA A 564 -35.97 -40.68 -7.83
C ALA A 564 -36.69 -41.86 -7.15
N LYS A 565 -36.83 -41.85 -5.82
CA LYS A 565 -37.56 -42.89 -5.08
C LYS A 565 -39.03 -42.91 -5.45
N GLU A 566 -39.68 -41.76 -5.55
CA GLU A 566 -41.08 -41.63 -5.96
C GLU A 566 -41.30 -42.15 -7.38
N LEU A 567 -40.43 -41.80 -8.32
CA LEU A 567 -40.50 -42.28 -9.72
C LEU A 567 -40.30 -43.79 -9.84
N ILE A 568 -39.42 -44.35 -9.03
CA ILE A 568 -39.17 -45.80 -8.98
C ILE A 568 -40.37 -46.53 -8.36
N GLN A 569 -40.96 -45.99 -7.29
CA GLN A 569 -42.12 -46.60 -6.60
C GLN A 569 -43.41 -46.45 -7.38
N SER A 570 -43.62 -45.34 -8.08
CA SER A 570 -44.82 -45.08 -8.91
C SER A 570 -44.76 -45.70 -10.30
N HIS A 571 -43.74 -46.50 -10.62
CA HIS A 571 -43.50 -47.10 -11.92
C HIS A 571 -43.36 -46.08 -13.08
N GLY A 572 -42.89 -44.87 -12.76
CA GLY A 572 -42.41 -43.94 -13.78
C GLY A 572 -43.06 -42.57 -13.79
N LEU A 573 -42.63 -41.77 -14.75
CA LEU A 573 -43.18 -40.44 -15.04
C LEU A 573 -44.63 -40.56 -15.58
N PRO A 574 -45.48 -39.52 -15.42
CA PRO A 574 -46.82 -39.49 -16.00
C PRO A 574 -46.81 -39.94 -17.46
N ALA A 575 -47.78 -40.80 -17.85
CA ALA A 575 -47.81 -41.44 -19.17
C ALA A 575 -47.94 -40.45 -20.36
N ASN A 576 -48.31 -39.23 -20.08
CA ASN A 576 -48.51 -38.14 -21.06
C ASN A 576 -47.22 -37.35 -21.38
N LEU A 577 -46.09 -37.62 -20.71
CA LEU A 577 -44.85 -36.93 -20.98
C LEU A 577 -44.03 -37.62 -22.11
N PRO A 578 -43.59 -36.87 -23.14
CA PRO A 578 -42.78 -37.42 -24.22
C PRO A 578 -41.37 -37.73 -23.73
N ARG A 579 -41.12 -38.98 -23.43
CA ARG A 579 -39.83 -39.48 -22.86
C ARG A 579 -38.61 -39.11 -23.70
N GLU A 580 -38.80 -39.01 -25.01
CA GLU A 580 -37.73 -38.69 -25.99
C GLU A 580 -37.20 -37.25 -25.84
N LYS A 581 -37.95 -36.38 -25.16
CA LYS A 581 -37.64 -34.96 -24.95
C LYS A 581 -37.20 -34.63 -23.54
N LEU A 582 -37.11 -35.62 -22.65
CA LEU A 582 -36.74 -35.46 -21.27
C LEU A 582 -35.25 -35.75 -21.04
N ILE A 583 -34.56 -34.83 -20.42
CA ILE A 583 -33.18 -34.96 -19.97
C ILE A 583 -33.17 -34.92 -18.44
N ALA A 584 -32.74 -36.02 -17.81
CA ALA A 584 -32.65 -36.09 -16.37
C ALA A 584 -31.28 -35.53 -15.90
N LEU A 585 -31.35 -34.58 -15.00
CA LEU A 585 -30.20 -34.13 -14.23
C LEU A 585 -30.18 -34.98 -12.94
N VAL A 586 -29.18 -35.82 -12.81
CA VAL A 586 -29.10 -36.76 -11.68
C VAL A 586 -27.89 -36.42 -10.78
N PRO A 587 -28.03 -36.46 -9.44
CA PRO A 587 -26.93 -36.28 -8.55
C PRO A 587 -25.91 -37.41 -8.72
N LEU A 588 -24.63 -37.09 -8.56
CA LEU A 588 -23.51 -38.07 -8.66
C LEU A 588 -23.65 -39.25 -7.72
N GLY A 589 -24.21 -39.02 -6.52
CA GLY A 589 -24.40 -40.02 -5.49
C GLY A 589 -25.56 -40.99 -5.76
N LEU A 590 -26.33 -40.80 -6.82
CA LEU A 590 -27.41 -41.73 -7.14
C LEU A 590 -26.86 -43.13 -7.44
N SER A 591 -27.36 -44.13 -6.70
CA SER A 591 -26.85 -45.52 -6.81
C SER A 591 -26.95 -46.03 -8.28
N PRO A 592 -26.01 -46.88 -8.71
CA PRO A 592 -26.10 -47.46 -10.07
C PRO A 592 -27.43 -48.17 -10.36
N ALA A 593 -28.01 -48.80 -9.33
CA ALA A 593 -29.31 -49.46 -9.43
C ALA A 593 -30.45 -48.43 -9.68
N ASN A 594 -30.51 -47.36 -8.94
CA ASN A 594 -31.48 -46.27 -9.11
C ASN A 594 -31.29 -45.56 -10.47
N ARG A 595 -30.05 -45.34 -10.88
CA ARG A 595 -29.73 -44.77 -12.18
C ARG A 595 -30.19 -45.69 -13.34
N ALA A 596 -29.98 -47.00 -13.21
CA ALA A 596 -30.45 -47.98 -14.18
C ALA A 596 -31.99 -48.03 -14.22
N ALA A 597 -32.67 -47.90 -13.08
CA ALA A 597 -34.13 -47.88 -12.99
C ALA A 597 -34.77 -46.64 -13.64
N LEU A 598 -34.07 -45.51 -13.72
CA LEU A 598 -34.53 -44.28 -14.38
C LEU A 598 -34.33 -44.30 -15.91
N ARG A 599 -33.45 -45.17 -16.43
CA ARG A 599 -33.15 -45.27 -17.89
C ARG A 599 -34.39 -45.37 -18.81
N PRO A 600 -35.44 -46.11 -18.47
CA PRO A 600 -36.61 -46.21 -19.34
C PRO A 600 -37.41 -44.91 -19.50
N TYR A 601 -37.15 -43.91 -18.62
CA TYR A 601 -37.99 -42.72 -18.50
C TYR A 601 -37.35 -41.44 -19.07
N THR A 602 -36.12 -41.49 -19.58
CA THR A 602 -35.41 -40.30 -20.05
C THR A 602 -34.59 -40.58 -21.31
N SER A 603 -34.42 -39.58 -22.16
CA SER A 603 -33.63 -39.68 -23.39
C SER A 603 -32.10 -39.61 -23.10
N ALA A 604 -31.72 -38.92 -22.04
CA ALA A 604 -30.34 -38.76 -21.65
C ALA A 604 -30.22 -38.49 -20.14
N TYR A 605 -29.03 -38.78 -19.57
CA TYR A 605 -28.68 -38.46 -18.20
C TYR A 605 -27.53 -37.45 -18.17
N TRP A 606 -27.61 -36.50 -17.26
CA TRP A 606 -26.54 -35.62 -16.96
C TRP A 606 -26.21 -35.68 -15.49
N SER A 607 -24.92 -35.68 -15.20
CA SER A 607 -24.46 -35.48 -13.85
C SER A 607 -24.52 -33.99 -13.51
N THR A 608 -25.05 -33.65 -12.34
CA THR A 608 -25.13 -32.27 -11.87
C THR A 608 -23.75 -31.65 -11.59
N SER A 609 -22.68 -32.49 -11.56
CA SER A 609 -21.31 -31.99 -11.36
C SER A 609 -20.68 -31.27 -12.57
N ARG A 610 -21.25 -31.50 -13.79
CA ARG A 610 -20.72 -30.87 -15.01
C ARG A 610 -21.85 -30.29 -15.90
N PRO A 611 -22.63 -29.31 -15.44
CA PRO A 611 -23.72 -28.76 -16.24
C PRO A 611 -23.22 -28.02 -17.48
N THR A 612 -21.97 -27.61 -17.55
CA THR A 612 -21.39 -26.78 -18.62
C THR A 612 -20.59 -27.53 -19.66
N THR A 613 -20.18 -28.77 -19.42
CA THR A 613 -19.42 -29.55 -20.40
C THR A 613 -20.31 -30.53 -21.15
N MET A 614 -21.15 -30.02 -22.06
CA MET A 614 -21.75 -30.84 -23.12
C MET A 614 -20.67 -31.31 -24.10
N ARG A 615 -19.83 -32.28 -23.75
CA ARG A 615 -18.92 -32.93 -24.69
C ARG A 615 -19.64 -34.00 -25.54
N CYS A 616 -20.84 -34.42 -25.15
CA CYS A 616 -21.70 -35.26 -26.00
C CYS A 616 -22.62 -34.36 -26.82
N ALA A 617 -22.78 -34.65 -28.11
CA ALA A 617 -23.73 -33.94 -28.96
C ALA A 617 -25.08 -33.90 -28.27
N PRO A 618 -25.72 -32.71 -28.16
CA PRO A 618 -26.98 -32.59 -27.46
C PRO A 618 -28.01 -33.53 -28.12
N PRO A 619 -28.89 -34.16 -27.34
CA PRO A 619 -29.90 -35.08 -27.85
C PRO A 619 -30.89 -34.44 -28.86
N TRP A 620 -30.97 -33.11 -28.94
CA TRP A 620 -31.77 -32.38 -29.96
C TRP A 620 -31.14 -32.34 -31.36
N ARG A 621 -29.95 -32.87 -31.61
CA ARG A 621 -29.54 -33.27 -32.95
C ARG A 621 -30.27 -34.57 -33.40
N LEU A 622 -31.44 -34.80 -32.91
CA LEU A 622 -32.32 -35.80 -33.48
C LEU A 622 -32.72 -35.33 -34.87
N ARG A 623 -32.32 -36.08 -35.90
CA ARG A 623 -32.74 -35.98 -37.27
C ARG A 623 -34.27 -35.93 -37.32
N PRO A 624 -34.84 -35.26 -38.32
CA PRO A 624 -36.27 -35.38 -38.58
C PRO A 624 -36.65 -36.86 -38.74
N PRO A 625 -37.86 -37.24 -38.39
CA PRO A 625 -38.28 -38.63 -38.36
C PRO A 625 -38.40 -39.19 -39.76
N ALA A 626 -37.32 -39.64 -40.37
CA ALA A 626 -37.37 -40.54 -41.55
C ALA A 626 -36.01 -41.26 -41.65
N GLN A 627 -36.10 -42.57 -41.51
CA GLN A 627 -35.12 -43.57 -41.94
C GLN A 627 -33.79 -43.68 -41.20
N LEU A 628 -33.77 -44.51 -40.17
CA LEU A 628 -32.60 -45.30 -39.83
C LEU A 628 -33.02 -46.68 -39.26
N ARG A 629 -33.12 -47.63 -40.17
CA ARG A 629 -32.99 -49.06 -39.83
C ARG A 629 -31.49 -49.30 -39.52
N CYS A 630 -31.10 -49.31 -38.25
CA CYS A 630 -29.85 -49.88 -37.85
C CYS A 630 -30.00 -51.38 -37.76
N ARG A 631 -29.42 -52.12 -38.71
CA ARG A 631 -29.07 -53.55 -38.56
C ARG A 631 -27.95 -53.61 -37.52
N LEU A 632 -28.20 -54.22 -36.38
CA LEU A 632 -27.18 -54.67 -35.44
C LEU A 632 -26.43 -55.87 -36.05
N PRO A 633 -25.11 -55.92 -36.14
CA PRO A 633 -24.37 -57.14 -36.27
C PRO A 633 -24.24 -57.75 -34.87
N THR A 634 -24.72 -58.99 -34.79
CA THR A 634 -24.43 -59.91 -33.70
C THR A 634 -22.92 -60.20 -33.67
N SER A 635 -22.28 -60.01 -32.56
CA SER A 635 -21.16 -60.69 -31.96
C SER A 635 -20.10 -59.75 -31.34
N THR A 636 -19.80 -60.10 -30.10
CA THR A 636 -18.69 -59.67 -29.22
C THR A 636 -18.85 -58.33 -28.45
N PRO A 637 -18.66 -58.39 -27.11
CA PRO A 637 -18.71 -57.22 -26.25
C PRO A 637 -17.37 -56.48 -26.27
N SER A 638 -17.32 -55.40 -27.03
CA SER A 638 -16.22 -54.46 -26.87
C SER A 638 -16.66 -53.39 -25.90
N ILE A 639 -15.96 -53.35 -24.80
CA ILE A 639 -16.04 -52.32 -23.77
C ILE A 639 -15.73 -50.97 -24.44
N CYS A 640 -16.75 -50.17 -24.67
CA CYS A 640 -16.56 -48.75 -25.04
C CYS A 640 -16.27 -47.97 -23.78
N LYS A 641 -15.00 -47.73 -23.50
CA LYS A 641 -14.56 -46.69 -22.61
C LYS A 641 -14.90 -45.33 -23.26
N CYS A 642 -16.02 -44.76 -22.86
CA CYS A 642 -16.23 -43.33 -23.02
C CYS A 642 -16.09 -42.70 -21.65
N CYS A 643 -14.99 -41.95 -21.47
CA CYS A 643 -14.77 -41.03 -20.38
C CYS A 643 -15.78 -39.90 -20.38
#